data_611ce1560ee96e756bdada5761971bec
#
_entry.id   611ce1560ee96e756bdada5761971bec
#
_cell.length_a   1.000
_cell.length_b   1.000
_cell.length_c   1.000
_cell.angle_alpha   90.00
_cell.angle_beta   90.00
_cell.angle_gamma   90.00
#
_symmetry.space_group_name_H-M   'P 1'
#
loop_
_entity.id
_entity.type
_entity.pdbx_description
1 polymer ?
#
loop_
_entity_poly.entity_id
_entity_poly.type
_entity_poly.pdbx_seq_one_letter_code
_entity_poly.pdbx_strand_id
1 'polypeptide(L)'
;MKLSTLANRIAQVVLATAAVGAYVVANAVTWPSTPLGSTTNATPMTMLVMSKDHKLFYEAYNDASDVDGDGTLDVRFKPSINYYGLFDSSYCYNYSTGNNRFEPAGTTDNLGRCTGSAEWSGRWLNYMTTSRIDALRKVLYGGHREVDTTSDTVLRRAYIPQDAHSWGKEYHGETTDGYKISDYTPFEEPKGKSQRHFFGNLTSTDGRDCTTLSDCSDSRHPQLRVRTNVGNDHRVWEWASKERPVLGNALSTGAFPKDTGDEVNYRVRVQVCTTNFHNACKQYPNSGTPIYKPVGLLHDYGENESMFFGMLSGSYDKPMSGGRLRKVVSSFASEVNTTTGQFNADAPIVNTLNKLRIRDFNNTRTDNAYRSGWVTTRSMTDGEFADWGNPVGELLYEATRYFAGKNDATSAYEGDATRDGEVGLSSAKWDDPYKSGSAASASFCARANFLTISDVNPSFDSDQIPGVYSGFGSFTGDLTGLNVETIGGEITSAESNITGLRFIGQSDGLYDTAPTPKTVTSLGRIRGLAPEEPTKQGSYYSASMARYAKETDLRTDLKGEQTVDNYVVALSSPLPKIEVTTKSGQLVTIVPFAKSVSGMSISAKKGDFQPTNQIVDFYVEKIANSGKTDVDSSVNSGRYSAEFQINF
;
A
#
# COMPACT_ATOMS: atom_id res chain seq x y z
N MET A 1 1.52 2.14 65.67
CA MET A 1 1.37 0.89 64.90
C MET A 1 0.74 1.08 63.48
N LYS A 2 0.77 2.27 62.89
CA LYS A 2 0.19 2.55 61.56
C LYS A 2 1.20 3.04 60.49
N LEU A 3 2.45 3.35 60.86
CA LEU A 3 3.48 3.77 59.89
C LEU A 3 4.20 2.61 59.22
N SER A 4 4.36 1.48 59.89
CA SER A 4 5.05 0.30 59.32
C SER A 4 4.25 -0.39 58.23
N THR A 5 2.92 -0.33 58.30
CA THR A 5 2.05 -0.95 57.27
C THR A 5 1.99 -0.12 56.00
N LEU A 6 2.10 1.21 56.08
CA LEU A 6 2.15 2.09 54.93
C LEU A 6 3.51 1.99 54.20
N ALA A 7 4.60 1.95 54.98
CA ALA A 7 5.94 1.77 54.40
C ALA A 7 6.10 0.41 53.71
N ASN A 8 5.54 -0.68 54.24
CA ASN A 8 5.53 -1.99 53.60
C ASN A 8 4.69 -2.02 52.31
N ARG A 9 3.56 -1.33 52.28
CA ARG A 9 2.73 -1.22 51.08
C ARG A 9 3.40 -0.38 49.98
N ILE A 10 4.06 0.72 50.35
CA ILE A 10 4.84 1.53 49.41
C ILE A 10 6.03 0.74 48.90
N ALA A 11 6.76 0.00 49.73
CA ALA A 11 7.84 -0.86 49.31
C ALA A 11 7.37 -1.99 48.36
N GLN A 12 6.21 -2.58 48.60
CA GLN A 12 5.61 -3.59 47.72
C GLN A 12 5.17 -3.02 46.38
N VAL A 13 4.63 -1.81 46.35
CA VAL A 13 4.25 -1.12 45.10
C VAL A 13 5.50 -0.71 44.31
N VAL A 14 6.53 -0.21 44.95
CA VAL A 14 7.80 0.15 44.32
C VAL A 14 8.52 -1.10 43.78
N LEU A 15 8.50 -2.22 44.51
CA LEU A 15 9.04 -3.49 44.05
C LEU A 15 8.22 -4.08 42.89
N ALA A 16 6.89 -3.95 42.93
CA ALA A 16 6.04 -4.40 41.83
C ALA A 16 6.21 -3.55 40.56
N THR A 17 6.32 -2.21 40.71
CA THR A 17 6.63 -1.32 39.57
C THR A 17 8.04 -1.52 39.03
N ALA A 18 9.03 -1.77 39.89
CA ALA A 18 10.37 -2.09 39.44
C ALA A 18 10.44 -3.47 38.74
N ALA A 19 9.67 -4.46 39.22
CA ALA A 19 9.58 -5.77 38.59
C ALA A 19 8.85 -5.72 37.23
N VAL A 20 7.79 -4.91 37.10
CA VAL A 20 7.09 -4.68 35.83
C VAL A 20 7.99 -3.89 34.87
N GLY A 21 8.69 -2.86 35.37
CA GLY A 21 9.67 -2.12 34.55
C GLY A 21 10.83 -3.00 34.08
N ALA A 22 11.35 -3.88 34.97
CA ALA A 22 12.39 -4.84 34.63
C ALA A 22 11.89 -5.93 33.66
N TYR A 23 10.62 -6.36 33.79
CA TYR A 23 9.99 -7.32 32.87
C TYR A 23 9.75 -6.71 31.49
N VAL A 24 9.31 -5.45 31.41
CA VAL A 24 9.13 -4.74 30.13
C VAL A 24 10.48 -4.47 29.47
N VAL A 25 11.52 -4.11 30.25
CA VAL A 25 12.88 -3.91 29.72
C VAL A 25 13.53 -5.25 29.33
N ALA A 26 13.25 -6.34 30.07
CA ALA A 26 13.78 -7.67 29.73
C ALA A 26 13.11 -8.29 28.50
N ASN A 27 11.89 -7.84 28.14
CA ASN A 27 11.21 -8.25 26.90
C ASN A 27 11.34 -7.23 25.77
N ALA A 28 12.01 -6.10 25.98
CA ALA A 28 12.50 -5.30 24.89
C ALA A 28 13.58 -6.12 24.17
N VAL A 29 13.21 -6.76 23.09
CA VAL A 29 14.17 -7.41 22.19
C VAL A 29 15.07 -6.29 21.65
N THR A 30 16.18 -6.05 22.32
CA THR A 30 17.28 -5.30 21.73
C THR A 30 17.84 -6.19 20.63
N TRP A 31 17.47 -5.89 19.41
CA TRP A 31 18.11 -6.50 18.26
C TRP A 31 19.61 -6.19 18.36
N PRO A 32 20.46 -7.20 18.45
CA PRO A 32 21.89 -6.92 18.40
C PRO A 32 22.18 -6.27 17.05
N SER A 33 22.86 -5.14 17.07
CA SER A 33 23.31 -4.43 15.86
C SER A 33 24.32 -5.27 15.04
N THR A 34 24.76 -6.38 15.60
CA THR A 34 25.61 -7.38 14.92
C THR A 34 25.11 -8.78 15.29
N PRO A 35 25.09 -9.73 14.36
CA PRO A 35 24.72 -11.10 14.65
C PRO A 35 25.67 -11.70 15.72
N LEU A 36 25.11 -12.18 16.83
CA LEU A 36 25.85 -12.88 17.86
C LEU A 36 26.54 -14.11 17.24
N GLY A 37 27.85 -14.08 17.14
CA GLY A 37 28.68 -15.24 16.79
C GLY A 37 29.29 -15.25 15.39
N SER A 38 29.15 -14.22 14.56
CA SER A 38 29.90 -14.17 13.30
C SER A 38 31.24 -13.50 13.48
N THR A 39 32.29 -14.28 13.56
CA THR A 39 33.69 -13.82 13.38
C THR A 39 34.04 -13.63 11.89
N THR A 40 33.12 -13.92 10.98
CA THR A 40 33.23 -13.69 9.54
C THR A 40 32.16 -12.67 9.14
N ASN A 41 32.56 -11.61 8.47
CA ASN A 41 31.68 -10.58 7.92
C ASN A 41 30.87 -11.13 6.70
N ALA A 42 29.97 -12.08 6.94
CA ALA A 42 29.07 -12.56 5.90
C ALA A 42 27.95 -11.53 5.74
N THR A 43 27.95 -10.80 4.63
CA THR A 43 26.92 -9.81 4.32
C THR A 43 25.53 -10.49 4.26
N PRO A 44 24.55 -10.07 5.08
CA PRO A 44 23.21 -10.62 5.05
C PRO A 44 22.50 -10.27 3.74
N MET A 45 21.58 -11.13 3.35
CA MET A 45 20.82 -11.02 2.12
C MET A 45 19.36 -10.74 2.42
N THR A 46 18.76 -9.81 1.72
CA THR A 46 17.31 -9.51 1.82
C THR A 46 16.67 -9.52 0.45
N MET A 47 15.69 -10.42 0.26
CA MET A 47 14.81 -10.39 -0.89
C MET A 47 13.60 -9.51 -0.57
N LEU A 48 13.43 -8.42 -1.30
CA LEU A 48 12.18 -7.67 -1.31
C LEU A 48 11.13 -8.52 -2.04
N VAL A 49 10.15 -9.03 -1.30
CA VAL A 49 9.01 -9.78 -1.86
C VAL A 49 7.84 -8.81 -1.89
N MET A 50 7.53 -8.30 -3.07
CA MET A 50 6.63 -7.17 -3.17
C MET A 50 5.42 -7.45 -4.03
N SER A 51 4.24 -7.20 -3.48
CA SER A 51 3.03 -7.13 -4.26
C SER A 51 3.08 -5.98 -5.27
N LYS A 52 2.30 -6.11 -6.35
CA LYS A 52 1.97 -5.01 -7.28
C LYS A 52 0.48 -4.65 -7.22
N ASP A 53 -0.23 -5.15 -6.25
CA ASP A 53 -1.68 -4.99 -6.12
C ASP A 53 -2.09 -3.52 -6.15
N HIS A 54 -3.26 -3.26 -6.74
CA HIS A 54 -3.80 -1.93 -6.94
C HIS A 54 -3.94 -1.11 -5.65
N LYS A 55 -4.07 -1.75 -4.50
CA LYS A 55 -4.21 -1.09 -3.19
C LYS A 55 -2.96 -0.29 -2.76
N LEU A 56 -1.82 -0.54 -3.37
CA LEU A 56 -0.63 0.32 -3.23
C LEU A 56 -0.84 1.75 -3.73
N PHE A 57 -1.82 1.97 -4.59
CA PHE A 57 -2.04 3.23 -5.27
C PHE A 57 -3.16 4.08 -4.65
N TYR A 58 -3.78 3.61 -3.58
CA TYR A 58 -4.69 4.43 -2.78
C TYR A 58 -3.92 5.51 -2.00
N GLU A 59 -4.66 6.47 -1.51
CA GLU A 59 -4.13 7.52 -0.64
C GLU A 59 -3.47 6.94 0.62
N ALA A 60 -2.40 7.57 1.07
CA ALA A 60 -1.73 7.19 2.30
C ALA A 60 -2.50 7.63 3.55
N TYR A 61 -3.23 8.73 3.44
CA TYR A 61 -4.00 9.34 4.53
C TYR A 61 -5.48 9.37 4.16
N ASN A 62 -6.19 8.34 4.54
CA ASN A 62 -7.56 8.04 4.08
C ASN A 62 -8.67 8.66 4.96
N ASP A 63 -8.34 9.54 5.91
CA ASP A 63 -9.28 10.18 6.83
C ASP A 63 -10.14 9.21 7.66
N ALA A 64 -9.66 7.98 7.82
CA ALA A 64 -10.33 6.92 8.56
C ALA A 64 -9.36 6.11 9.45
N SER A 65 -8.21 6.68 9.77
CA SER A 65 -7.16 6.04 10.58
C SER A 65 -6.75 6.95 11.72
N ASP A 66 -6.34 6.37 12.82
CA ASP A 66 -5.64 7.06 13.91
C ASP A 66 -4.15 7.14 13.53
N VAL A 67 -3.75 8.26 12.94
CA VAL A 67 -2.41 8.44 12.37
C VAL A 67 -1.40 8.83 13.44
N ASP A 68 -1.82 9.57 14.47
CA ASP A 68 -0.94 10.02 15.55
C ASP A 68 -0.97 9.10 16.79
N GLY A 69 -1.82 8.08 16.80
CA GLY A 69 -1.89 7.06 17.85
C GLY A 69 -2.56 7.57 19.14
N ASP A 70 -3.37 8.61 19.06
CA ASP A 70 -4.07 9.19 20.22
C ASP A 70 -5.37 8.44 20.61
N GLY A 71 -5.74 7.42 19.84
CA GLY A 71 -6.97 6.63 20.03
C GLY A 71 -8.20 7.24 19.37
N THR A 72 -8.05 8.31 18.61
CA THR A 72 -9.12 9.00 17.90
C THR A 72 -8.85 8.97 16.40
N LEU A 73 -9.88 8.76 15.59
CA LEU A 73 -9.71 8.78 14.12
C LEU A 73 -9.39 10.19 13.61
N ASP A 74 -8.39 10.28 12.75
CA ASP A 74 -8.04 11.50 12.06
C ASP A 74 -8.82 11.59 10.75
N VAL A 75 -9.95 12.27 10.82
CA VAL A 75 -10.91 12.38 9.71
C VAL A 75 -10.67 13.60 8.81
N ARG A 76 -9.58 14.33 9.06
CA ARG A 76 -9.19 15.56 8.34
C ARG A 76 -7.71 15.86 8.54
N PHE A 77 -7.22 16.87 7.84
CA PHE A 77 -5.90 17.39 8.11
C PHE A 77 -5.78 17.90 9.55
N LYS A 78 -4.81 17.36 10.29
CA LYS A 78 -4.45 17.78 11.65
C LYS A 78 -3.10 18.51 11.60
N PRO A 79 -3.04 19.81 11.92
CA PRO A 79 -1.77 20.56 11.93
C PRO A 79 -0.67 19.98 12.81
N SER A 80 -1.03 19.24 13.86
CA SER A 80 -0.08 18.57 14.77
C SER A 80 0.62 17.35 14.16
N ILE A 81 0.02 16.71 13.15
CA ILE A 81 0.59 15.51 12.52
C ILE A 81 1.65 15.90 11.51
N ASN A 82 2.82 15.30 11.62
CA ASN A 82 3.90 15.47 10.66
C ASN A 82 3.76 14.46 9.52
N TYR A 83 2.91 14.75 8.54
CA TYR A 83 2.63 13.87 7.43
C TYR A 83 3.87 13.58 6.57
N TYR A 84 4.16 12.31 6.36
CA TYR A 84 5.29 11.85 5.54
C TYR A 84 4.89 11.70 4.07
N GLY A 85 5.75 12.09 3.15
CA GLY A 85 5.51 11.96 1.71
C GLY A 85 6.63 12.54 0.86
N LEU A 86 6.30 12.95 -0.37
CA LEU A 86 7.26 13.48 -1.33
C LEU A 86 7.89 14.79 -0.86
N PHE A 87 7.10 15.63 -0.22
CA PHE A 87 7.52 16.93 0.30
C PHE A 87 8.20 16.78 1.65
N ASP A 88 9.11 17.71 1.97
CA ASP A 88 9.59 17.84 3.33
C ASP A 88 8.58 18.65 4.14
N SER A 89 8.06 18.07 5.22
CA SER A 89 7.01 18.67 6.05
C SER A 89 7.49 19.90 6.82
N SER A 90 8.80 20.11 6.90
CA SER A 90 9.42 21.29 7.52
C SER A 90 9.62 22.46 6.55
N TYR A 91 9.27 22.30 5.27
CA TYR A 91 9.46 23.32 4.26
C TYR A 91 8.15 23.86 3.71
N CYS A 92 8.21 25.12 3.28
CA CYS A 92 7.21 25.80 2.48
C CYS A 92 7.67 25.86 1.02
N TYR A 93 6.73 25.83 0.12
CA TYR A 93 6.98 25.74 -1.32
C TYR A 93 6.23 26.83 -2.08
N ASN A 94 6.79 27.23 -3.21
CA ASN A 94 6.09 27.97 -4.24
C ASN A 94 5.90 27.07 -5.47
N TYR A 95 4.79 27.24 -6.17
CA TYR A 95 4.59 26.54 -7.43
C TYR A 95 5.17 27.34 -8.59
N SER A 96 6.19 26.81 -9.23
CA SER A 96 6.80 27.39 -10.42
C SER A 96 6.01 26.99 -11.66
N THR A 97 5.27 27.92 -12.25
CA THR A 97 4.53 27.68 -13.50
C THR A 97 5.46 27.46 -14.70
N GLY A 98 6.65 28.09 -14.69
CA GLY A 98 7.65 27.88 -15.73
C GLY A 98 8.26 26.50 -15.72
N ASN A 99 8.51 25.92 -14.53
CA ASN A 99 9.07 24.59 -14.35
C ASN A 99 7.99 23.53 -14.11
N ASN A 100 6.75 23.93 -13.95
CA ASN A 100 5.61 23.05 -13.63
C ASN A 100 5.89 22.12 -12.44
N ARG A 101 6.41 22.69 -11.33
CA ARG A 101 6.75 21.93 -10.12
C ARG A 101 6.72 22.81 -8.88
N PHE A 102 6.64 22.21 -7.72
CA PHE A 102 6.85 22.86 -6.43
C PHE A 102 8.34 23.03 -6.16
N GLU A 103 8.74 24.20 -5.70
CA GLU A 103 10.12 24.56 -5.37
C GLU A 103 10.19 25.04 -3.92
N PRO A 104 11.13 24.52 -3.10
CA PRO A 104 11.23 24.92 -1.71
C PRO A 104 11.62 26.41 -1.61
N ALA A 105 10.90 27.15 -0.76
CA ALA A 105 11.02 28.61 -0.67
C ALA A 105 11.14 29.15 0.77
N GLY A 106 10.93 28.29 1.77
CA GLY A 106 11.02 28.68 3.18
C GLY A 106 10.85 27.48 4.10
N THR A 107 10.78 27.75 5.41
CA THR A 107 10.52 26.75 6.44
C THR A 107 9.15 26.95 7.06
N THR A 108 8.51 25.89 7.50
CA THR A 108 7.26 25.95 8.25
C THR A 108 7.50 26.31 9.72
N ASP A 109 6.45 26.73 10.41
CA ASP A 109 6.41 26.76 11.87
C ASP A 109 6.12 25.35 12.45
N ASN A 110 6.00 25.27 13.78
CA ASN A 110 5.74 24.00 14.48
C ASN A 110 4.42 23.33 14.09
N LEU A 111 3.46 24.07 13.59
CA LEU A 111 2.17 23.56 13.09
C LEU A 111 2.15 23.33 11.58
N GLY A 112 3.30 23.47 10.92
CA GLY A 112 3.42 23.29 9.49
C GLY A 112 2.88 24.46 8.65
N ARG A 113 2.65 25.64 9.26
CA ARG A 113 2.13 26.81 8.55
C ARG A 113 3.25 27.52 7.81
N CYS A 114 2.90 28.13 6.70
CA CYS A 114 3.80 28.95 5.91
C CYS A 114 3.59 30.43 6.25
N THR A 115 4.71 31.12 6.53
CA THR A 115 4.72 32.54 6.80
C THR A 115 5.66 33.23 5.79
N GLY A 116 5.28 34.40 5.28
CA GLY A 116 6.08 35.13 4.31
C GLY A 116 5.61 34.96 2.88
N SER A 117 6.56 34.80 1.93
CA SER A 117 6.25 34.74 0.49
C SER A 117 6.04 33.33 -0.05
N ALA A 118 6.22 32.27 0.76
CA ALA A 118 5.96 30.90 0.36
C ALA A 118 4.51 30.54 0.69
N GLU A 119 3.84 29.83 -0.23
CA GLU A 119 2.39 29.68 -0.22
C GLU A 119 1.91 28.30 0.18
N TRP A 120 2.73 27.25 -0.02
CA TRP A 120 2.31 25.87 0.16
C TRP A 120 3.08 25.17 1.26
N SER A 121 2.36 24.62 2.22
CA SER A 121 2.96 23.80 3.27
C SER A 121 3.29 22.40 2.75
N GLY A 122 4.53 21.95 2.96
CA GLY A 122 4.93 20.58 2.66
C GLY A 122 4.16 19.55 3.49
N ARG A 123 3.82 19.88 4.73
CA ARG A 123 2.99 19.04 5.60
C ARG A 123 1.60 18.83 5.01
N TRP A 124 0.95 19.91 4.57
CA TRP A 124 -0.36 19.86 3.94
C TRP A 124 -0.33 19.15 2.59
N LEU A 125 0.70 19.43 1.78
CA LEU A 125 0.89 18.75 0.49
C LEU A 125 1.07 17.25 0.65
N ASN A 126 1.79 16.79 1.68
CA ASN A 126 1.94 15.36 1.98
C ASN A 126 0.61 14.71 2.34
N TYR A 127 -0.16 15.32 3.25
CA TYR A 127 -1.51 14.84 3.59
C TYR A 127 -2.39 14.73 2.35
N MET A 128 -2.33 15.75 1.49
CA MET A 128 -3.21 15.87 0.34
C MET A 128 -2.83 14.93 -0.80
N THR A 129 -1.53 14.74 -1.07
CA THR A 129 -1.09 14.18 -2.37
C THR A 129 -0.35 12.86 -2.30
N THR A 130 -0.02 12.34 -1.12
CA THR A 130 0.79 11.12 -0.99
C THR A 130 -0.06 9.88 -1.20
N SER A 131 0.35 9.01 -2.13
CA SER A 131 -0.15 7.65 -2.23
C SER A 131 0.73 6.67 -1.41
N ARG A 132 0.21 5.49 -1.10
CA ARG A 132 0.94 4.45 -0.35
C ARG A 132 2.24 4.06 -1.05
N ILE A 133 2.21 3.90 -2.39
CA ILE A 133 3.41 3.57 -3.17
C ILE A 133 4.44 4.71 -3.16
N ASP A 134 4.01 5.97 -3.08
CA ASP A 134 4.94 7.11 -2.97
C ASP A 134 5.64 7.12 -1.62
N ALA A 135 4.91 6.87 -0.53
CA ALA A 135 5.50 6.71 0.80
C ALA A 135 6.52 5.55 0.82
N LEU A 136 6.17 4.43 0.22
CA LEU A 136 7.04 3.27 0.12
C LEU A 136 8.32 3.57 -0.69
N ARG A 137 8.19 4.19 -1.87
CA ARG A 137 9.32 4.64 -2.70
C ARG A 137 10.24 5.59 -1.92
N LYS A 138 9.62 6.51 -1.17
CA LYS A 138 10.38 7.46 -0.35
C LYS A 138 11.18 6.78 0.74
N VAL A 139 10.58 5.83 1.49
CA VAL A 139 11.26 5.05 2.54
C VAL A 139 12.38 4.19 1.97
N LEU A 140 12.14 3.53 0.84
CA LEU A 140 13.11 2.58 0.30
C LEU A 140 14.30 3.26 -0.37
N TYR A 141 14.08 4.28 -1.20
CA TYR A 141 15.16 4.88 -1.99
C TYR A 141 15.06 6.39 -2.22
N GLY A 142 14.29 7.09 -1.40
CA GLY A 142 14.19 8.55 -1.45
C GLY A 142 13.15 9.09 -2.41
N GLY A 143 12.35 8.24 -3.08
CA GLY A 143 11.25 8.61 -3.97
C GLY A 143 11.58 8.50 -5.47
N HIS A 144 10.54 8.55 -6.30
CA HIS A 144 10.68 8.48 -7.76
C HIS A 144 11.30 9.78 -8.31
N ARG A 145 12.55 9.73 -8.73
CA ARG A 145 13.25 10.86 -9.32
C ARG A 145 12.94 10.94 -10.82
N GLU A 146 12.11 11.90 -11.20
CA GLU A 146 11.83 12.20 -12.62
C GLU A 146 12.98 12.98 -13.27
N VAL A 147 13.64 13.83 -12.50
CA VAL A 147 14.90 14.49 -12.86
C VAL A 147 15.94 14.09 -11.83
N ASP A 148 17.07 13.58 -12.31
CA ASP A 148 18.18 13.14 -11.48
C ASP A 148 19.52 13.56 -12.09
N THR A 149 19.81 14.87 -12.04
CA THR A 149 21.09 15.43 -12.49
C THR A 149 21.96 15.79 -11.32
N THR A 150 23.21 16.14 -11.54
CA THR A 150 24.10 16.60 -10.48
C THR A 150 23.68 17.94 -9.85
N SER A 151 22.89 18.73 -10.55
CA SER A 151 22.46 20.08 -10.12
C SER A 151 20.97 20.17 -9.78
N ASP A 152 20.15 19.22 -10.20
CA ASP A 152 18.70 19.28 -9.99
C ASP A 152 18.13 17.87 -9.76
N THR A 153 17.30 17.76 -8.75
CA THR A 153 16.57 16.53 -8.44
C THR A 153 15.09 16.86 -8.24
N VAL A 154 14.24 16.22 -9.03
CA VAL A 154 12.80 16.41 -8.97
C VAL A 154 12.11 15.07 -8.70
N LEU A 155 11.39 14.99 -7.61
CA LEU A 155 10.52 13.85 -7.30
C LEU A 155 9.15 14.04 -7.96
N ARG A 156 8.53 12.93 -8.33
CA ARG A 156 7.21 12.87 -8.93
C ARG A 156 6.31 11.89 -8.19
N ARG A 157 5.04 12.24 -8.00
CA ARG A 157 4.01 11.34 -7.48
C ARG A 157 3.77 10.17 -8.45
N ALA A 158 3.29 9.05 -7.91
CA ALA A 158 2.82 7.92 -8.69
C ALA A 158 1.70 8.30 -9.66
N TYR A 159 1.61 7.55 -10.74
CA TYR A 159 0.51 7.64 -11.68
C TYR A 159 -0.77 7.09 -11.04
N ILE A 160 -1.76 7.96 -10.86
CA ILE A 160 -3.10 7.61 -10.38
C ILE A 160 -4.08 7.97 -11.49
N PRO A 161 -4.67 7.00 -12.19
CA PRO A 161 -5.66 7.30 -13.24
C PRO A 161 -6.92 7.90 -12.62
N GLN A 162 -7.78 8.44 -13.47
CA GLN A 162 -9.05 9.04 -13.02
C GLN A 162 -10.15 7.97 -12.90
N ASP A 163 -9.81 6.89 -12.20
CA ASP A 163 -10.69 5.79 -11.84
C ASP A 163 -11.01 5.83 -10.32
N ALA A 164 -11.39 4.71 -9.74
CA ALA A 164 -11.65 4.61 -8.30
C ALA A 164 -10.40 4.76 -7.41
N HIS A 165 -9.19 4.80 -7.97
CA HIS A 165 -7.97 5.08 -7.23
C HIS A 165 -7.70 6.58 -7.09
N SER A 166 -8.32 7.42 -7.93
CA SER A 166 -8.27 8.86 -7.73
C SER A 166 -9.09 9.24 -6.49
N TRP A 167 -8.54 10.13 -5.69
CA TRP A 167 -9.23 10.57 -4.47
C TRP A 167 -9.39 12.07 -4.44
N GLY A 168 -10.38 12.51 -3.70
CA GLY A 168 -10.64 13.91 -3.45
C GLY A 168 -10.85 14.18 -1.98
N LYS A 169 -10.38 15.33 -1.54
CA LYS A 169 -10.58 15.85 -0.18
C LYS A 169 -11.31 17.18 -0.22
N GLU A 170 -12.05 17.47 0.83
CA GLU A 170 -12.84 18.67 0.96
C GLU A 170 -12.32 19.57 2.06
N TYR A 171 -12.44 20.86 1.87
CA TYR A 171 -12.24 21.86 2.91
C TYR A 171 -13.48 22.74 3.02
N HIS A 172 -14.10 22.75 4.20
CA HIS A 172 -15.37 23.45 4.47
C HIS A 172 -15.18 24.81 5.16
N GLY A 173 -13.99 25.06 5.72
CA GLY A 173 -13.66 26.28 6.43
C GLY A 173 -13.13 26.03 7.84
N GLU A 174 -12.44 27.04 8.40
CA GLU A 174 -11.73 26.96 9.68
C GLU A 174 -12.61 26.40 10.82
N THR A 175 -13.87 26.81 10.87
CA THR A 175 -14.80 26.35 11.94
C THR A 175 -15.08 24.86 11.87
N THR A 176 -15.12 24.27 10.68
CA THR A 176 -15.43 22.86 10.46
C THR A 176 -14.18 22.00 10.47
N ASP A 177 -13.12 22.46 9.85
CA ASP A 177 -11.91 21.66 9.60
C ASP A 177 -10.81 21.89 10.66
N GLY A 178 -10.97 22.93 11.50
CA GLY A 178 -10.08 23.19 12.63
C GLY A 178 -8.75 23.86 12.24
N TYR A 179 -8.61 24.31 10.99
CA TYR A 179 -7.45 25.05 10.54
C TYR A 179 -7.83 26.05 9.44
N LYS A 180 -7.05 27.11 9.31
CA LYS A 180 -7.24 28.12 8.27
C LYS A 180 -6.44 27.73 7.01
N ILE A 181 -7.14 27.56 5.88
CA ILE A 181 -6.53 27.06 4.63
C ILE A 181 -5.41 27.96 4.10
N SER A 182 -5.53 29.28 4.27
CA SER A 182 -4.53 30.25 3.81
C SER A 182 -3.21 30.21 4.61
N ASP A 183 -3.14 29.48 5.73
CA ASP A 183 -1.89 29.22 6.44
C ASP A 183 -1.06 28.10 5.78
N TYR A 184 -1.67 27.31 4.89
CA TYR A 184 -1.09 26.11 4.29
C TYR A 184 -1.08 26.11 2.76
N THR A 185 -1.89 26.97 2.13
CA THR A 185 -2.08 27.05 0.68
C THR A 185 -2.30 28.51 0.26
N PRO A 186 -2.19 28.85 -1.03
CA PRO A 186 -2.52 30.20 -1.53
C PRO A 186 -4.03 30.48 -1.60
N PHE A 187 -4.87 29.59 -1.09
CA PHE A 187 -6.33 29.76 -1.20
C PHE A 187 -6.91 30.44 0.03
N GLU A 188 -7.88 31.31 -0.21
CA GLU A 188 -8.68 31.95 0.83
C GLU A 188 -9.80 31.02 1.30
N GLU A 189 -10.44 31.35 2.44
CA GLU A 189 -11.62 30.64 2.95
C GLU A 189 -12.76 30.58 1.90
N PRO A 190 -13.60 29.54 1.93
CA PRO A 190 -14.81 29.48 1.09
C PRO A 190 -15.69 30.73 1.30
N LYS A 191 -16.17 31.31 0.20
CA LYS A 191 -16.90 32.59 0.23
C LYS A 191 -18.29 32.53 0.88
N GLY A 192 -18.83 31.35 1.09
CA GLY A 192 -20.15 31.16 1.66
C GLY A 192 -20.25 29.93 2.55
N LYS A 193 -21.14 29.97 3.55
CA LYS A 193 -21.33 28.87 4.52
C LYS A 193 -21.73 27.51 3.92
N SER A 194 -22.24 27.52 2.70
CA SER A 194 -22.61 26.32 1.93
C SER A 194 -21.62 26.02 0.81
N GLN A 195 -20.45 26.67 0.80
CA GLN A 195 -19.39 26.42 -0.16
C GLN A 195 -18.21 25.75 0.50
N ARG A 196 -17.45 25.01 -0.29
CA ARG A 196 -16.26 24.30 0.11
C ARG A 196 -15.23 24.27 -1.03
N HIS A 197 -14.02 23.87 -0.74
CA HIS A 197 -12.98 23.65 -1.75
C HIS A 197 -12.78 22.17 -1.96
N PHE A 198 -12.57 21.77 -3.21
CA PHE A 198 -12.25 20.42 -3.60
C PHE A 198 -10.79 20.32 -4.04
N PHE A 199 -10.12 19.28 -3.57
CA PHE A 199 -8.75 18.94 -3.90
C PHE A 199 -8.72 17.50 -4.40
N GLY A 200 -8.46 17.29 -5.69
CA GLY A 200 -8.48 15.98 -6.32
C GLY A 200 -7.09 15.53 -6.77
N ASN A 201 -6.78 14.28 -6.54
CA ASN A 201 -5.54 13.65 -6.98
C ASN A 201 -5.82 12.67 -8.11
N LEU A 202 -5.34 12.98 -9.30
CA LEU A 202 -5.67 12.23 -10.50
C LEU A 202 -4.62 12.39 -11.60
N THR A 203 -4.73 11.54 -12.59
CA THR A 203 -4.06 11.66 -13.88
C THR A 203 -5.06 11.26 -14.96
N SER A 204 -5.50 12.21 -15.77
CA SER A 204 -6.57 11.98 -16.76
C SER A 204 -6.06 11.39 -18.07
N THR A 205 -5.60 10.14 -18.09
CA THR A 205 -5.07 9.50 -19.29
C THR A 205 -5.50 8.04 -19.44
N ASP A 206 -5.07 7.44 -20.55
CA ASP A 206 -5.28 6.05 -20.96
C ASP A 206 -4.41 5.02 -20.19
N GLY A 207 -3.90 5.34 -19.04
CA GLY A 207 -3.07 4.44 -18.25
C GLY A 207 -1.60 4.37 -18.66
N ARG A 208 -1.15 5.19 -19.63
CA ARG A 208 0.26 5.26 -20.01
C ARG A 208 0.98 6.34 -19.22
N ASP A 209 2.13 5.98 -18.70
CA ASP A 209 3.04 6.94 -18.10
C ASP A 209 3.80 7.72 -19.16
N CYS A 210 4.36 8.85 -18.78
CA CYS A 210 5.23 9.61 -19.63
C CYS A 210 6.61 8.98 -19.65
N THR A 211 7.17 8.73 -20.82
CA THR A 211 8.55 8.26 -20.99
C THR A 211 9.54 9.42 -20.95
N THR A 212 9.11 10.57 -21.45
CA THR A 212 9.88 11.83 -21.42
C THR A 212 8.95 13.00 -21.12
N LEU A 213 9.50 14.13 -20.70
CA LEU A 213 8.72 15.36 -20.47
C LEU A 213 8.02 15.86 -21.73
N SER A 214 8.61 15.63 -22.90
CA SER A 214 8.05 16.02 -24.20
C SER A 214 6.85 15.17 -24.60
N ASP A 215 6.77 13.93 -24.12
CA ASP A 215 5.67 13.01 -24.43
C ASP A 215 4.42 13.29 -23.59
N CYS A 216 4.55 14.13 -22.57
CA CYS A 216 3.53 14.37 -21.59
C CYS A 216 2.81 15.69 -21.81
N SER A 217 1.53 15.63 -22.12
CA SER A 217 0.63 16.79 -21.96
C SER A 217 0.34 17.03 -20.47
N ASP A 218 -0.20 18.19 -20.13
CA ASP A 218 -0.59 18.49 -18.75
C ASP A 218 -1.59 17.49 -18.17
N SER A 219 -2.42 16.91 -19.02
CA SER A 219 -3.38 15.87 -18.62
C SER A 219 -2.73 14.52 -18.28
N ARG A 220 -1.48 14.29 -18.68
CA ARG A 220 -0.76 13.03 -18.40
C ARG A 220 0.15 13.07 -17.19
N HIS A 221 0.39 14.23 -16.62
CA HIS A 221 1.15 14.30 -15.38
C HIS A 221 0.25 14.02 -14.18
N PRO A 222 0.79 13.41 -13.10
CA PRO A 222 0.12 13.39 -11.81
C PRO A 222 -0.22 14.81 -11.37
N GLN A 223 -1.47 15.05 -11.07
CA GLN A 223 -2.01 16.38 -10.80
C GLN A 223 -2.72 16.44 -9.45
N LEU A 224 -2.52 17.54 -8.76
CA LEU A 224 -3.44 18.06 -7.77
C LEU A 224 -4.37 19.04 -8.49
N ARG A 225 -5.63 18.66 -8.63
CA ARG A 225 -6.67 19.51 -9.19
C ARG A 225 -7.39 20.24 -8.06
N VAL A 226 -7.61 21.50 -8.20
CA VAL A 226 -8.27 22.32 -7.20
C VAL A 226 -9.48 23.02 -7.81
N ARG A 227 -10.60 22.96 -7.10
CA ARG A 227 -11.81 23.73 -7.42
C ARG A 227 -12.28 24.43 -6.17
N THR A 228 -12.40 25.74 -6.22
CA THR A 228 -12.76 26.57 -5.07
C THR A 228 -14.25 26.93 -5.11
N ASN A 229 -14.81 27.20 -3.93
CA ASN A 229 -16.20 27.70 -3.76
C ASN A 229 -17.27 26.80 -4.40
N VAL A 230 -17.14 25.49 -4.23
CA VAL A 230 -18.07 24.49 -4.74
C VAL A 230 -19.30 24.44 -3.86
N GLY A 231 -20.50 24.42 -4.47
CA GLY A 231 -21.78 24.30 -3.75
C GLY A 231 -22.07 22.89 -3.22
N ASN A 232 -23.08 22.77 -2.37
CA ASN A 232 -23.44 21.49 -1.73
C ASN A 232 -24.07 20.44 -2.66
N ASP A 233 -24.41 20.82 -3.88
CA ASP A 233 -24.97 19.95 -4.90
C ASP A 233 -23.93 19.12 -5.66
N HIS A 234 -22.65 19.27 -5.32
CA HIS A 234 -21.54 18.54 -5.92
C HIS A 234 -20.89 17.62 -4.88
N ARG A 235 -20.43 16.47 -5.34
CA ARG A 235 -19.72 15.48 -4.53
C ARG A 235 -18.27 15.36 -4.99
N VAL A 236 -17.35 15.35 -4.07
CA VAL A 236 -15.91 15.36 -4.37
C VAL A 236 -15.48 14.12 -5.16
N TRP A 237 -16.02 12.95 -4.79
CA TRP A 237 -15.67 11.70 -5.44
C TRP A 237 -16.21 11.59 -6.87
N GLU A 238 -17.42 12.10 -7.16
CA GLU A 238 -17.96 12.20 -8.52
C GLU A 238 -17.14 13.12 -9.42
N TRP A 239 -16.51 14.11 -8.83
CA TRP A 239 -15.61 15.02 -9.53
C TRP A 239 -14.21 14.43 -9.72
N ALA A 240 -13.68 13.70 -8.71
CA ALA A 240 -12.35 13.13 -8.75
C ALA A 240 -12.27 11.92 -9.70
N SER A 241 -13.27 11.02 -9.69
CA SER A 241 -13.30 9.81 -10.49
C SER A 241 -14.18 9.91 -11.72
N LYS A 242 -13.78 9.26 -12.81
CA LYS A 242 -14.57 9.12 -14.06
C LYS A 242 -14.84 7.65 -14.38
N GLU A 243 -14.69 6.77 -13.43
CA GLU A 243 -15.00 5.36 -13.63
C GLU A 243 -16.51 5.15 -13.79
N ARG A 244 -16.89 4.16 -14.58
CA ARG A 244 -18.28 3.91 -14.94
C ARG A 244 -19.25 3.78 -13.75
N PRO A 245 -18.94 3.07 -12.66
CA PRO A 245 -19.85 2.99 -11.51
C PRO A 245 -20.13 4.35 -10.87
N VAL A 246 -19.15 5.23 -10.85
CA VAL A 246 -19.29 6.59 -10.32
C VAL A 246 -20.19 7.43 -11.20
N LEU A 247 -20.00 7.34 -12.50
CA LEU A 247 -20.75 8.16 -13.46
C LEU A 247 -22.20 7.67 -13.68
N GLY A 248 -22.46 6.37 -13.47
CA GLY A 248 -23.80 5.81 -13.58
C GLY A 248 -24.56 6.24 -14.83
N ASN A 249 -25.72 6.85 -14.64
CA ASN A 249 -26.56 7.34 -15.73
C ASN A 249 -25.97 8.51 -16.53
N ALA A 250 -24.96 9.20 -16.00
CA ALA A 250 -24.32 10.30 -16.73
C ALA A 250 -23.63 9.82 -18.01
N LEU A 251 -23.17 8.56 -18.06
CA LEU A 251 -22.62 7.95 -19.27
C LEU A 251 -23.64 7.85 -20.41
N SER A 252 -24.90 7.59 -20.09
CA SER A 252 -25.98 7.45 -21.09
C SER A 252 -26.58 8.79 -21.51
N THR A 253 -26.57 9.78 -20.63
CA THR A 253 -27.20 11.10 -20.83
C THR A 253 -26.19 12.17 -21.25
N GLY A 254 -24.89 11.92 -21.14
CA GLY A 254 -23.84 12.93 -21.35
C GLY A 254 -23.84 14.05 -20.30
N ALA A 255 -24.60 13.87 -19.22
CA ALA A 255 -24.74 14.85 -18.13
C ALA A 255 -23.63 14.58 -17.07
N PHE A 256 -22.37 14.62 -17.49
CA PHE A 256 -21.28 14.58 -16.53
C PHE A 256 -21.35 15.76 -15.56
N PRO A 257 -20.91 15.59 -14.31
CA PRO A 257 -20.67 16.73 -13.43
C PRO A 257 -19.82 17.72 -14.22
N LYS A 258 -20.36 18.90 -14.49
CA LYS A 258 -19.72 19.85 -15.40
C LYS A 258 -18.36 20.22 -14.84
N ASP A 259 -17.30 19.93 -15.57
CA ASP A 259 -16.04 20.61 -15.44
C ASP A 259 -16.31 22.09 -15.79
N THR A 260 -16.72 22.88 -14.82
CA THR A 260 -17.02 24.29 -15.01
C THR A 260 -15.78 25.09 -14.73
N GLY A 261 -14.97 25.33 -15.69
CA GLY A 261 -14.05 26.44 -15.93
C GLY A 261 -13.12 27.02 -14.85
N ASP A 262 -13.39 26.78 -13.59
CA ASP A 262 -12.66 27.38 -12.46
C ASP A 262 -11.68 26.39 -11.79
N GLU A 263 -11.22 25.39 -12.53
CA GLU A 263 -10.30 24.38 -12.03
C GLU A 263 -8.84 24.78 -12.30
N VAL A 264 -8.00 24.69 -11.26
CA VAL A 264 -6.57 24.87 -11.39
C VAL A 264 -5.87 23.53 -11.16
N ASN A 265 -4.94 23.19 -12.06
CA ASN A 265 -4.16 21.96 -11.97
C ASN A 265 -2.71 22.26 -11.64
N TYR A 266 -2.18 21.60 -10.62
CA TYR A 266 -0.78 21.64 -10.22
C TYR A 266 -0.15 20.28 -10.48
N ARG A 267 0.96 20.21 -11.23
CA ARG A 267 1.70 18.95 -11.38
C ARG A 267 2.35 18.59 -10.06
N VAL A 268 2.08 17.37 -9.56
CA VAL A 268 2.66 16.92 -8.29
C VAL A 268 4.08 16.43 -8.52
N ARG A 269 4.95 17.40 -8.65
CA ARG A 269 6.40 17.29 -8.80
C ARG A 269 7.05 18.26 -7.84
N VAL A 270 8.13 17.87 -7.21
CA VAL A 270 8.80 18.71 -6.22
C VAL A 270 10.31 18.66 -6.40
N GLN A 271 10.93 19.83 -6.46
CA GLN A 271 12.36 19.98 -6.38
C GLN A 271 12.82 19.67 -4.94
N VAL A 272 13.84 18.84 -4.80
CA VAL A 272 14.39 18.43 -3.51
C VAL A 272 15.90 18.54 -3.49
N CYS A 273 16.47 18.54 -2.30
CA CYS A 273 17.93 18.49 -2.09
C CYS A 273 18.68 19.64 -2.76
N THR A 274 18.12 20.84 -2.71
CA THR A 274 18.81 22.04 -3.19
C THR A 274 19.87 22.49 -2.19
N THR A 275 20.74 23.38 -2.59
CA THR A 275 21.83 23.91 -1.73
C THR A 275 21.33 24.50 -0.40
N ASN A 276 20.13 25.08 -0.40
CA ASN A 276 19.56 25.71 0.79
C ASN A 276 18.54 24.83 1.54
N PHE A 277 18.04 23.77 0.90
CA PHE A 277 16.98 22.91 1.42
C PHE A 277 17.36 21.42 1.21
N HIS A 278 18.15 20.88 2.14
CA HIS A 278 18.72 19.53 2.02
C HIS A 278 18.81 18.74 3.33
N ASN A 279 18.04 19.12 4.36
CA ASN A 279 18.14 18.50 5.68
C ASN A 279 17.95 16.97 5.68
N ALA A 280 17.08 16.45 4.82
CA ALA A 280 16.80 15.02 4.69
C ALA A 280 17.59 14.35 3.53
N CYS A 281 18.66 14.99 3.05
CA CYS A 281 19.41 14.52 1.88
C CYS A 281 20.82 14.07 2.27
N LYS A 282 21.29 13.03 1.62
CA LYS A 282 22.68 12.56 1.73
C LYS A 282 23.56 13.42 0.83
N GLN A 283 24.68 13.88 1.39
CA GLN A 283 25.74 14.53 0.62
C GLN A 283 26.64 13.48 -0.03
N TYR A 284 26.89 13.64 -1.33
CA TYR A 284 27.79 12.82 -2.09
C TYR A 284 29.09 13.55 -2.38
N PRO A 285 30.25 12.82 -2.31
CA PRO A 285 31.54 13.42 -2.59
C PRO A 285 31.66 13.69 -4.08
N ASN A 286 31.64 14.96 -4.47
CA ASN A 286 32.00 15.39 -5.81
C ASN A 286 33.24 16.26 -5.73
N SER A 287 34.10 16.25 -6.74
CA SER A 287 35.33 17.02 -6.82
C SER A 287 35.11 18.54 -7.01
N GLY A 288 34.08 19.08 -6.40
CA GLY A 288 33.68 20.48 -6.52
C GLY A 288 32.54 20.82 -5.56
N THR A 289 31.43 21.33 -6.09
CA THR A 289 30.25 21.66 -5.30
C THR A 289 29.59 20.36 -4.78
N PRO A 290 29.24 20.28 -3.48
CA PRO A 290 28.56 19.11 -2.94
C PRO A 290 27.24 18.81 -3.66
N ILE A 291 27.01 17.54 -3.94
CA ILE A 291 25.73 17.06 -4.50
C ILE A 291 24.90 16.46 -3.37
N TYR A 292 23.67 16.88 -3.26
CA TYR A 292 22.72 16.34 -2.29
C TYR A 292 21.65 15.54 -3.00
N LYS A 293 21.34 14.33 -2.48
CA LYS A 293 20.33 13.44 -3.04
C LYS A 293 19.40 12.90 -1.98
N PRO A 294 18.09 12.74 -2.29
CA PRO A 294 17.18 12.05 -1.41
C PRO A 294 17.55 10.57 -1.37
N VAL A 295 17.58 10.00 -0.18
CA VAL A 295 17.98 8.61 0.06
C VAL A 295 16.93 7.89 0.89
N GLY A 296 17.04 6.58 0.98
CA GLY A 296 16.22 5.73 1.82
C GLY A 296 17.00 4.50 2.28
N LEU A 297 16.29 3.55 2.91
CA LEU A 297 16.89 2.38 3.57
C LEU A 297 17.82 1.56 2.67
N LEU A 298 17.53 1.49 1.36
CA LEU A 298 18.42 0.78 0.42
C LEU A 298 19.78 1.47 0.27
N HIS A 299 19.84 2.79 0.42
CA HIS A 299 21.11 3.52 0.44
C HIS A 299 21.85 3.30 1.77
N ASP A 300 21.12 3.36 2.90
CA ASP A 300 21.72 3.28 4.22
C ASP A 300 22.38 1.92 4.47
N TYR A 301 21.76 0.86 3.99
CA TYR A 301 22.22 -0.51 4.23
C TYR A 301 22.87 -1.18 3.02
N GLY A 302 22.60 -0.74 1.80
CA GLY A 302 23.03 -1.43 0.61
C GLY A 302 24.12 -0.72 -0.18
N GLU A 303 24.24 0.60 -0.08
CA GLU A 303 25.27 1.35 -0.79
C GLU A 303 26.69 1.09 -0.21
N ASN A 304 26.76 0.81 1.07
CA ASN A 304 28.00 0.41 1.77
C ASN A 304 28.19 -1.11 1.89
N GLU A 305 27.34 -1.88 1.21
CA GLU A 305 27.35 -3.36 1.21
C GLU A 305 27.20 -4.02 2.59
N SER A 306 26.61 -3.29 3.56
CA SER A 306 26.28 -3.90 4.85
C SER A 306 25.12 -4.90 4.74
N MET A 307 24.36 -4.84 3.64
CA MET A 307 23.31 -5.78 3.27
C MET A 307 23.18 -5.88 1.74
N PHE A 308 22.97 -7.09 1.22
CA PHE A 308 22.63 -7.30 -0.18
C PHE A 308 21.13 -7.38 -0.39
N PHE A 309 20.67 -6.86 -1.51
CA PHE A 309 19.25 -6.80 -1.85
C PHE A 309 18.94 -7.49 -3.18
N GLY A 310 17.91 -8.31 -3.17
CA GLY A 310 17.22 -8.81 -4.35
C GLY A 310 15.79 -8.31 -4.39
N MET A 311 15.09 -8.54 -5.48
CA MET A 311 13.67 -8.18 -5.61
C MET A 311 12.90 -9.22 -6.42
N LEU A 312 11.78 -9.64 -5.86
CA LEU A 312 10.76 -10.44 -6.51
C LEU A 312 9.44 -9.68 -6.41
N SER A 313 8.74 -9.53 -7.52
CA SER A 313 7.45 -8.82 -7.53
C SER A 313 6.39 -9.57 -8.31
N GLY A 314 5.11 -9.26 -8.05
CA GLY A 314 4.02 -9.69 -8.94
C GLY A 314 4.25 -9.26 -10.39
N SER A 315 3.53 -9.90 -11.32
CA SER A 315 3.60 -9.67 -12.76
C SER A 315 2.26 -9.20 -13.31
N TYR A 316 2.30 -8.32 -14.32
CA TYR A 316 1.10 -7.90 -15.05
C TYR A 316 0.63 -8.95 -16.07
N ASP A 317 1.50 -9.87 -16.48
CA ASP A 317 1.12 -11.01 -17.34
C ASP A 317 0.33 -12.06 -16.55
N LYS A 318 0.71 -12.26 -15.30
CA LYS A 318 0.16 -13.26 -14.39
C LYS A 318 -0.27 -12.60 -13.08
N PRO A 319 -1.32 -11.76 -13.09
CA PRO A 319 -1.72 -11.03 -11.89
C PRO A 319 -2.26 -11.94 -10.78
N MET A 320 -2.72 -13.13 -11.13
CA MET A 320 -3.32 -14.09 -10.23
C MET A 320 -2.35 -15.20 -9.80
N SER A 321 -1.09 -15.15 -10.21
CA SER A 321 -0.15 -16.27 -9.99
C SER A 321 1.24 -15.77 -9.66
N GLY A 322 1.81 -16.23 -8.57
CA GLY A 322 3.21 -16.08 -8.19
C GLY A 322 3.82 -14.70 -8.40
N GLY A 323 5.03 -14.70 -8.90
CA GLY A 323 5.76 -13.48 -9.21
C GLY A 323 7.03 -13.73 -10.00
N ARG A 324 7.71 -12.63 -10.38
CA ARG A 324 8.93 -12.66 -11.17
C ARG A 324 10.11 -12.07 -10.41
N LEU A 325 11.25 -12.72 -10.53
CA LEU A 325 12.52 -12.18 -10.06
C LEU A 325 12.87 -10.95 -10.90
N ARG A 326 13.00 -9.79 -10.25
CA ARG A 326 13.35 -8.51 -10.87
C ARG A 326 14.83 -8.17 -10.71
N LYS A 327 15.40 -8.59 -9.59
CA LYS A 327 16.83 -8.48 -9.31
C LYS A 327 17.30 -9.69 -8.53
N VAL A 328 18.40 -10.29 -8.95
CA VAL A 328 19.14 -11.26 -8.13
C VAL A 328 19.70 -10.56 -6.89
N VAL A 329 19.87 -11.30 -5.80
CA VAL A 329 20.51 -10.74 -4.61
C VAL A 329 21.93 -10.30 -4.96
N SER A 330 22.21 -9.03 -4.73
CA SER A 330 23.53 -8.42 -4.99
C SER A 330 23.65 -7.06 -4.30
N SER A 331 24.81 -6.41 -4.44
CA SER A 331 25.04 -5.06 -3.91
C SER A 331 24.06 -4.04 -4.51
N PHE A 332 23.51 -3.15 -3.67
CA PHE A 332 22.74 -2.00 -4.12
C PHE A 332 23.65 -0.86 -4.66
N ALA A 333 24.94 -0.88 -4.30
CA ALA A 333 25.89 0.07 -4.86
C ALA A 333 25.98 0.02 -6.39
N SER A 334 25.58 -1.10 -7.00
CA SER A 334 25.47 -1.22 -8.47
C SER A 334 24.36 -0.38 -9.07
N GLU A 335 23.35 0.02 -8.28
CA GLU A 335 22.21 0.84 -8.74
C GLU A 335 22.45 2.35 -8.59
N VAL A 336 23.50 2.75 -7.88
CA VAL A 336 23.79 4.15 -7.53
C VAL A 336 25.21 4.52 -7.95
N ASN A 337 25.37 5.69 -8.54
CA ASN A 337 26.69 6.29 -8.69
C ASN A 337 27.14 6.85 -7.33
N THR A 338 28.07 6.18 -6.67
CA THR A 338 28.53 6.52 -5.32
C THR A 338 29.27 7.88 -5.22
N THR A 339 29.64 8.48 -6.36
CA THR A 339 30.23 9.83 -6.41
C THR A 339 29.19 10.93 -6.51
N THR A 340 28.10 10.70 -7.25
CA THR A 340 27.09 11.74 -7.53
C THR A 340 25.75 11.45 -6.86
N GLY A 341 25.52 10.22 -6.38
CA GLY A 341 24.25 9.78 -5.80
C GLY A 341 23.12 9.63 -6.81
N GLN A 342 23.39 9.76 -8.10
CA GLN A 342 22.42 9.52 -9.17
C GLN A 342 22.17 8.01 -9.31
N PHE A 343 20.95 7.65 -9.69
CA PHE A 343 20.69 6.27 -10.07
C PHE A 343 21.34 5.92 -11.40
N ASN A 344 21.87 4.73 -11.50
CA ASN A 344 22.39 4.19 -12.76
C ASN A 344 21.21 3.85 -13.70
N ALA A 345 21.46 3.85 -15.00
CA ALA A 345 20.43 3.47 -15.96
C ALA A 345 19.91 2.03 -15.73
N ASP A 346 20.81 1.14 -15.35
CA ASP A 346 20.48 -0.21 -14.90
C ASP A 346 20.41 -0.25 -13.36
N ALA A 347 19.27 0.14 -12.84
CA ALA A 347 18.94 0.12 -11.42
C ALA A 347 17.67 -0.73 -11.22
N PRO A 348 17.75 -2.05 -11.19
CA PRO A 348 16.59 -2.93 -11.34
C PRO A 348 15.57 -2.80 -10.22
N ILE A 349 15.95 -2.59 -8.95
CA ILE A 349 14.98 -2.36 -7.86
C ILE A 349 14.27 -1.03 -8.09
N VAL A 350 15.05 0.05 -8.26
CA VAL A 350 14.52 1.39 -8.43
C VAL A 350 13.63 1.48 -9.68
N ASN A 351 14.12 0.95 -10.81
CA ASN A 351 13.38 0.94 -12.06
C ASN A 351 12.09 0.13 -11.98
N THR A 352 12.10 -1.03 -11.31
CA THR A 352 10.89 -1.82 -11.10
C THR A 352 9.86 -1.02 -10.31
N LEU A 353 10.24 -0.50 -9.15
CA LEU A 353 9.32 0.25 -8.30
C LEU A 353 8.78 1.52 -8.98
N ASN A 354 9.59 2.22 -9.76
CA ASN A 354 9.16 3.39 -10.52
C ASN A 354 8.15 3.07 -11.62
N LYS A 355 8.21 1.86 -12.19
CA LYS A 355 7.34 1.41 -13.29
C LYS A 355 6.03 0.80 -12.83
N LEU A 356 5.92 0.38 -11.56
CA LEU A 356 4.66 -0.09 -11.01
C LEU A 356 3.61 1.02 -11.03
N ARG A 357 2.42 0.72 -11.55
CA ARG A 357 1.31 1.68 -11.71
C ARG A 357 -0.01 0.97 -11.97
N ILE A 358 -1.11 1.69 -11.80
CA ILE A 358 -2.41 1.27 -12.31
C ILE A 358 -2.42 1.40 -13.82
N ARG A 359 -2.96 0.39 -14.49
CA ARG A 359 -2.93 0.24 -15.95
C ARG A 359 -4.32 0.18 -16.55
N ASP A 360 -4.35 0.40 -17.85
CA ASP A 360 -5.46 0.02 -18.73
C ASP A 360 -6.76 0.80 -18.55
N PHE A 361 -6.89 1.64 -17.53
CA PHE A 361 -8.03 2.54 -17.43
C PHE A 361 -7.95 3.63 -18.50
N ASN A 362 -9.06 3.85 -19.18
CA ASN A 362 -9.14 4.86 -20.23
C ASN A 362 -10.47 5.63 -20.13
N ASN A 363 -10.39 6.87 -19.68
CA ASN A 363 -11.54 7.76 -19.55
C ASN A 363 -12.02 8.35 -20.88
N THR A 364 -11.36 8.05 -22.00
CA THR A 364 -11.82 8.42 -23.35
C THR A 364 -12.58 7.29 -24.04
N ARG A 365 -12.62 6.11 -23.45
CA ARG A 365 -13.47 5.01 -23.92
C ARG A 365 -14.94 5.37 -23.68
N THR A 366 -15.80 4.89 -24.54
CA THR A 366 -17.26 5.13 -24.43
C THR A 366 -17.87 4.58 -23.14
N ASP A 367 -17.18 3.63 -22.49
CA ASP A 367 -17.64 2.97 -21.27
C ASP A 367 -16.84 3.40 -20.02
N ASN A 368 -15.83 4.26 -20.17
CA ASN A 368 -14.94 4.66 -19.08
C ASN A 368 -14.49 3.46 -18.21
N ALA A 369 -13.90 2.49 -18.87
CA ALA A 369 -13.56 1.20 -18.30
C ALA A 369 -12.09 0.84 -18.55
N TYR A 370 -11.68 -0.28 -17.97
CA TYR A 370 -10.37 -0.87 -18.20
C TYR A 370 -10.31 -1.57 -19.57
N ARG A 371 -9.10 -1.86 -20.04
CA ARG A 371 -8.87 -2.56 -21.32
C ARG A 371 -9.63 -3.88 -21.43
N SER A 372 -9.74 -4.60 -20.31
CA SER A 372 -10.48 -5.87 -20.24
C SER A 372 -12.00 -5.69 -20.07
N GLY A 373 -12.49 -4.46 -20.00
CA GLY A 373 -13.90 -4.13 -19.78
C GLY A 373 -14.30 -4.27 -18.32
N TRP A 374 -15.44 -4.90 -18.08
CA TRP A 374 -15.98 -5.19 -16.75
C TRP A 374 -16.16 -6.68 -16.54
N VAL A 375 -15.72 -7.16 -15.39
CA VAL A 375 -15.98 -8.55 -14.97
C VAL A 375 -17.14 -8.54 -13.99
N THR A 376 -18.35 -8.76 -14.50
CA THR A 376 -19.58 -8.75 -13.69
C THR A 376 -20.28 -10.10 -13.64
N THR A 377 -19.84 -11.07 -14.44
CA THR A 377 -20.56 -12.35 -14.64
C THR A 377 -19.70 -13.59 -14.54
N ARG A 378 -18.39 -13.46 -14.43
CA ARG A 378 -17.44 -14.57 -14.35
C ARG A 378 -16.22 -14.17 -13.55
N SER A 379 -15.40 -15.16 -13.19
CA SER A 379 -14.08 -14.95 -12.59
C SER A 379 -13.13 -14.30 -13.60
N MET A 380 -12.12 -13.61 -13.09
CA MET A 380 -11.00 -13.12 -13.88
C MET A 380 -10.18 -14.29 -14.45
N THR A 381 -9.51 -14.03 -15.54
CA THR A 381 -8.46 -14.89 -16.09
C THR A 381 -7.13 -14.15 -16.09
N ASP A 382 -6.02 -14.89 -16.16
CA ASP A 382 -4.70 -14.29 -16.21
C ASP A 382 -4.56 -13.29 -17.37
N GLY A 383 -3.90 -12.16 -17.08
CA GLY A 383 -3.75 -11.04 -18.01
C GLY A 383 -4.92 -10.07 -18.06
N GLU A 384 -6.07 -10.41 -17.47
CA GLU A 384 -7.17 -9.47 -17.28
C GLU A 384 -6.97 -8.66 -16.01
N PHE A 385 -7.43 -7.40 -16.02
CA PHE A 385 -7.35 -6.52 -14.86
C PHE A 385 -5.98 -6.63 -14.17
N ALA A 386 -4.94 -6.38 -14.96
CA ALA A 386 -3.55 -6.72 -14.64
C ALA A 386 -3.04 -6.11 -13.31
N ASP A 387 -3.75 -5.13 -12.75
CA ASP A 387 -3.39 -4.46 -11.50
C ASP A 387 -3.95 -5.16 -10.26
N TRP A 388 -4.97 -5.97 -10.43
CA TRP A 388 -5.58 -6.76 -9.35
C TRP A 388 -4.88 -8.10 -9.19
N GLY A 389 -4.80 -8.54 -7.97
CA GLY A 389 -4.17 -9.79 -7.60
C GLY A 389 -2.95 -9.62 -6.69
N ASN A 390 -2.98 -10.37 -5.59
CA ASN A 390 -2.00 -10.33 -4.52
C ASN A 390 -1.67 -11.74 -4.03
N PRO A 391 -1.02 -12.59 -4.86
CA PRO A 391 -0.74 -13.99 -4.56
C PRO A 391 0.47 -14.13 -3.62
N VAL A 392 0.35 -13.64 -2.37
CA VAL A 392 1.48 -13.53 -1.42
C VAL A 392 2.09 -14.89 -1.09
N GLY A 393 1.26 -15.92 -0.90
CA GLY A 393 1.76 -17.27 -0.62
C GLY A 393 2.63 -17.80 -1.76
N GLU A 394 2.21 -17.59 -3.00
CA GLU A 394 2.96 -18.00 -4.20
C GLU A 394 4.21 -17.15 -4.44
N LEU A 395 4.15 -15.85 -4.14
CA LEU A 395 5.34 -14.98 -4.12
C LEU A 395 6.40 -15.50 -3.14
N LEU A 396 5.99 -15.90 -1.95
CA LEU A 396 6.90 -16.46 -0.94
C LEU A 396 7.43 -17.85 -1.34
N TYR A 397 6.61 -18.66 -2.00
CA TYR A 397 7.08 -19.93 -2.56
C TYR A 397 8.20 -19.70 -3.57
N GLU A 398 8.01 -18.79 -4.51
CA GLU A 398 9.00 -18.48 -5.53
C GLU A 398 10.29 -17.87 -4.93
N ALA A 399 10.16 -16.97 -3.94
CA ALA A 399 11.30 -16.42 -3.22
C ALA A 399 12.05 -17.50 -2.43
N THR A 400 11.34 -18.49 -1.85
CA THR A 400 11.95 -19.62 -1.17
C THR A 400 12.72 -20.51 -2.14
N ARG A 401 12.18 -20.77 -3.34
CA ARG A 401 12.86 -21.50 -4.41
C ARG A 401 14.19 -20.83 -4.80
N TYR A 402 14.21 -19.51 -4.84
CA TYR A 402 15.44 -18.75 -5.14
C TYR A 402 16.55 -19.07 -4.13
N PHE A 403 16.27 -18.99 -2.82
CA PHE A 403 17.27 -19.31 -1.78
C PHE A 403 17.56 -20.81 -1.66
N ALA A 404 16.64 -21.67 -2.11
CA ALA A 404 16.87 -23.09 -2.25
C ALA A 404 17.78 -23.45 -3.45
N GLY A 405 18.31 -22.44 -4.18
CA GLY A 405 19.26 -22.64 -5.27
C GLY A 405 18.62 -23.22 -6.53
N LYS A 406 17.32 -22.99 -6.76
CA LYS A 406 16.69 -23.37 -8.03
C LYS A 406 17.20 -22.45 -9.14
N ASN A 407 17.24 -22.96 -10.35
CA ASN A 407 17.88 -22.26 -11.48
C ASN A 407 16.91 -21.48 -12.36
N ASP A 408 15.62 -21.81 -12.26
CA ASP A 408 14.59 -21.25 -13.13
C ASP A 408 13.32 -20.91 -12.35
N ALA A 409 12.53 -19.98 -12.88
CA ALA A 409 11.22 -19.62 -12.36
C ALA A 409 10.23 -20.78 -12.45
N THR A 410 9.20 -20.74 -11.62
CA THR A 410 8.07 -21.65 -11.73
C THR A 410 7.30 -21.38 -13.02
N SER A 411 7.19 -22.36 -13.90
CA SER A 411 6.59 -22.22 -15.23
C SER A 411 5.14 -21.71 -15.19
N ALA A 412 4.37 -22.07 -14.15
CA ALA A 412 3.02 -21.59 -13.96
C ALA A 412 2.93 -20.08 -13.70
N TYR A 413 4.01 -19.47 -13.17
CA TYR A 413 4.08 -18.04 -12.85
C TYR A 413 4.66 -17.20 -13.98
N GLU A 414 5.22 -17.85 -15.01
CA GLU A 414 5.72 -17.17 -16.17
C GLU A 414 4.59 -16.86 -17.15
N GLY A 415 4.49 -15.60 -17.58
CA GLY A 415 3.72 -15.17 -18.72
C GLY A 415 4.62 -14.98 -19.94
N ASP A 416 4.05 -14.47 -21.02
CA ASP A 416 4.78 -14.16 -22.26
C ASP A 416 5.58 -12.83 -22.19
N ALA A 417 5.61 -12.18 -21.03
CA ALA A 417 6.23 -10.88 -20.75
C ALA A 417 5.65 -9.69 -21.55
N THR A 418 4.52 -9.86 -22.22
CA THR A 418 3.89 -8.80 -23.04
C THR A 418 3.40 -7.66 -22.14
N ARG A 419 2.64 -7.98 -21.09
CA ARG A 419 2.05 -6.97 -20.20
C ARG A 419 3.10 -6.27 -19.34
N ASP A 420 4.06 -7.00 -18.82
CA ASP A 420 5.20 -6.44 -18.10
C ASP A 420 6.04 -5.56 -19.04
N GLY A 421 6.27 -6.00 -20.28
CA GLY A 421 7.01 -5.27 -21.30
C GLY A 421 6.37 -3.95 -21.72
N GLU A 422 5.03 -3.87 -21.76
CA GLU A 422 4.29 -2.63 -22.06
C GLU A 422 4.60 -1.49 -21.08
N VAL A 423 5.01 -1.80 -19.85
CA VAL A 423 5.47 -0.82 -18.86
C VAL A 423 6.98 -0.85 -18.65
N GLY A 424 7.69 -1.65 -19.43
CA GLY A 424 9.15 -1.76 -19.39
C GLY A 424 9.69 -2.54 -18.17
N LEU A 425 8.88 -3.38 -17.53
CA LEU A 425 9.35 -4.31 -16.52
C LEU A 425 10.09 -5.47 -17.17
N SER A 426 11.23 -5.84 -16.60
CA SER A 426 12.04 -6.97 -17.00
C SER A 426 12.13 -8.02 -15.90
N SER A 427 12.43 -9.26 -16.26
CA SER A 427 12.79 -10.32 -15.33
C SER A 427 14.30 -10.51 -15.31
N ALA A 428 14.85 -10.79 -14.13
CA ALA A 428 16.24 -11.18 -13.99
C ALA A 428 16.40 -12.68 -14.27
N LYS A 429 17.54 -13.06 -14.86
CA LYS A 429 17.94 -14.46 -14.92
C LYS A 429 18.30 -14.93 -13.52
N TRP A 430 17.84 -16.12 -13.14
CA TRP A 430 18.14 -16.71 -11.85
C TRP A 430 19.64 -16.96 -11.69
N ASP A 431 20.15 -16.63 -10.51
CA ASP A 431 21.56 -16.80 -10.14
C ASP A 431 21.60 -17.17 -8.65
N ASP A 432 22.12 -18.34 -8.35
CA ASP A 432 22.18 -18.85 -6.96
C ASP A 432 23.05 -17.94 -6.10
N PRO A 433 22.50 -17.29 -5.06
CA PRO A 433 23.22 -16.30 -4.26
C PRO A 433 24.41 -16.89 -3.49
N TYR A 434 24.41 -18.17 -3.19
CA TYR A 434 25.50 -18.85 -2.48
C TYR A 434 26.57 -19.43 -3.40
N LYS A 435 26.35 -19.42 -4.70
CA LYS A 435 27.31 -19.95 -5.66
C LYS A 435 28.53 -19.01 -5.81
N SER A 436 29.73 -19.55 -5.77
CA SER A 436 30.92 -18.78 -6.06
C SER A 436 30.89 -18.20 -7.47
N GLY A 437 31.13 -16.89 -7.59
CA GLY A 437 31.06 -16.15 -8.85
C GLY A 437 29.67 -15.70 -9.25
N SER A 438 28.63 -15.95 -8.43
CA SER A 438 27.33 -15.30 -8.57
C SER A 438 27.39 -13.82 -8.21
N ALA A 439 26.34 -13.06 -8.49
CA ALA A 439 26.27 -11.64 -8.20
C ALA A 439 26.43 -11.32 -6.70
N ALA A 440 25.97 -12.20 -5.79
CA ALA A 440 26.17 -12.08 -4.36
C ALA A 440 27.48 -12.76 -3.90
N SER A 441 27.81 -13.90 -4.49
CA SER A 441 28.89 -14.78 -4.00
C SER A 441 28.88 -14.94 -2.49
N ALA A 442 27.68 -15.10 -1.93
CA ALA A 442 27.48 -15.06 -0.49
C ALA A 442 28.10 -16.28 0.20
N SER A 443 28.67 -16.06 1.36
CA SER A 443 29.11 -17.16 2.22
C SER A 443 27.91 -18.02 2.66
N PHE A 444 28.12 -19.31 2.86
CA PHE A 444 27.12 -20.20 3.46
C PHE A 444 26.63 -19.73 4.84
N CYS A 445 27.37 -18.86 5.53
CA CYS A 445 26.98 -18.24 6.79
C CYS A 445 26.10 -16.99 6.61
N ALA A 446 25.91 -16.50 5.39
CA ALA A 446 25.11 -15.31 5.14
C ALA A 446 23.63 -15.59 5.44
N ARG A 447 23.04 -14.79 6.32
CA ARG A 447 21.62 -14.92 6.65
C ARG A 447 20.77 -14.42 5.49
N ALA A 448 19.75 -15.20 5.16
CA ALA A 448 18.74 -14.82 4.18
C ALA A 448 17.47 -14.33 4.88
N ASN A 449 16.87 -13.28 4.33
CA ASN A 449 15.66 -12.68 4.85
C ASN A 449 14.70 -12.36 3.69
N PHE A 450 13.39 -12.47 3.95
CA PHE A 450 12.37 -11.83 3.16
C PHE A 450 11.93 -10.54 3.84
N LEU A 451 11.82 -9.47 3.08
CA LEU A 451 11.02 -8.29 3.43
C LEU A 451 9.80 -8.28 2.52
N THR A 452 8.72 -8.85 3.05
CA THR A 452 7.45 -8.95 2.34
C THR A 452 6.67 -7.65 2.51
N ILE A 453 6.33 -7.00 1.41
CA ILE A 453 5.55 -5.75 1.40
C ILE A 453 4.30 -5.98 0.58
N SER A 454 3.16 -5.97 1.23
CA SER A 454 1.88 -6.35 0.62
C SER A 454 0.69 -5.65 1.27
N ASP A 455 -0.44 -5.65 0.58
CA ASP A 455 -1.71 -5.44 1.25
C ASP A 455 -1.95 -6.53 2.31
N VAL A 456 -2.73 -6.22 3.32
CA VAL A 456 -3.05 -7.14 4.42
C VAL A 456 -3.83 -8.37 3.95
N ASN A 457 -4.56 -8.26 2.83
CA ASN A 457 -5.37 -9.34 2.29
C ASN A 457 -4.72 -9.96 1.05
N PRO A 458 -4.19 -11.19 1.14
CA PRO A 458 -3.80 -11.96 -0.03
C PRO A 458 -5.01 -12.28 -0.93
N SER A 459 -4.73 -12.50 -2.21
CA SER A 459 -5.72 -12.98 -3.17
C SER A 459 -5.07 -13.90 -4.20
N PHE A 460 -5.84 -14.86 -4.72
CA PHE A 460 -5.41 -15.80 -5.77
C PHE A 460 -4.13 -16.58 -5.43
N ASP A 461 -3.92 -16.91 -4.16
CA ASP A 461 -2.74 -17.63 -3.67
C ASP A 461 -3.07 -18.99 -3.07
N SER A 462 -4.18 -19.60 -3.49
CA SER A 462 -4.70 -20.82 -2.85
C SER A 462 -4.58 -22.10 -3.68
N ASP A 463 -4.06 -22.08 -4.90
CA ASP A 463 -4.11 -23.23 -5.82
C ASP A 463 -2.78 -23.63 -6.46
N GLN A 464 -1.77 -22.76 -6.49
CA GLN A 464 -0.50 -23.04 -7.17
C GLN A 464 0.72 -23.11 -6.21
N ILE A 465 0.53 -23.69 -5.03
CA ILE A 465 1.61 -23.97 -4.08
C ILE A 465 1.61 -25.47 -3.74
N PRO A 466 2.78 -26.12 -3.54
CA PRO A 466 2.84 -27.54 -3.22
C PRO A 466 2.06 -27.92 -1.96
N GLY A 467 1.24 -28.95 -2.07
CA GLY A 467 0.45 -29.45 -0.96
C GLY A 467 -0.75 -28.58 -0.60
N VAL A 468 -1.31 -27.84 -1.53
CA VAL A 468 -2.60 -27.15 -1.35
C VAL A 468 -3.69 -28.14 -1.01
N TYR A 469 -4.69 -27.72 -0.24
CA TYR A 469 -5.89 -28.52 0.01
C TYR A 469 -6.55 -28.93 -1.30
N SER A 470 -6.83 -30.23 -1.47
CA SER A 470 -7.34 -30.79 -2.73
C SER A 470 -8.66 -30.18 -3.21
N GLY A 471 -9.44 -29.57 -2.30
CA GLY A 471 -10.63 -28.81 -2.65
C GLY A 471 -10.38 -27.43 -3.27
N PHE A 472 -9.13 -26.95 -3.29
CA PHE A 472 -8.76 -25.66 -3.91
C PHE A 472 -8.03 -25.86 -5.23
N GLY A 473 -7.32 -26.96 -5.41
CA GLY A 473 -6.55 -27.25 -6.60
C GLY A 473 -5.57 -28.41 -6.40
N SER A 474 -4.63 -28.52 -7.30
CA SER A 474 -3.49 -29.43 -7.19
C SER A 474 -2.29 -28.80 -7.85
N PHE A 475 -1.17 -28.77 -7.16
CA PHE A 475 0.08 -28.23 -7.69
C PHE A 475 1.27 -29.08 -7.22
N THR A 476 2.14 -29.42 -8.16
CA THR A 476 3.38 -30.14 -7.87
C THR A 476 4.55 -29.18 -8.01
N GLY A 477 5.28 -29.00 -6.93
CA GLY A 477 6.48 -28.16 -6.91
C GLY A 477 7.75 -28.97 -6.67
N ASP A 478 8.86 -28.27 -6.48
CA ASP A 478 10.21 -28.82 -6.39
C ASP A 478 10.93 -28.53 -5.07
N LEU A 479 10.22 -28.00 -4.06
CA LEU A 479 10.73 -27.88 -2.70
C LEU A 479 10.39 -29.13 -1.90
N THR A 480 11.43 -29.78 -1.38
CA THR A 480 11.29 -31.07 -0.69
C THR A 480 10.55 -30.90 0.62
N GLY A 481 9.52 -31.73 0.83
CA GLY A 481 8.76 -31.77 2.09
C GLY A 481 7.77 -30.63 2.28
N LEU A 482 7.64 -29.72 1.34
CA LEU A 482 6.66 -28.65 1.41
C LEU A 482 5.24 -29.19 1.20
N ASN A 483 4.37 -28.97 2.19
CA ASN A 483 2.93 -29.21 2.12
C ASN A 483 2.20 -28.13 2.91
N VAL A 484 1.66 -27.14 2.21
CA VAL A 484 1.09 -25.95 2.87
C VAL A 484 -0.21 -26.24 3.63
N GLU A 485 -0.99 -27.22 3.24
CA GLU A 485 -2.17 -27.68 3.98
C GLU A 485 -1.77 -28.26 5.34
N THR A 486 -0.78 -29.17 5.34
CA THR A 486 -0.27 -29.83 6.55
C THR A 486 0.31 -28.80 7.51
N ILE A 487 1.18 -27.92 7.04
CA ILE A 487 1.80 -26.87 7.85
C ILE A 487 0.73 -25.91 8.41
N GLY A 488 -0.28 -25.55 7.61
CA GLY A 488 -1.42 -24.75 8.09
C GLY A 488 -2.21 -25.44 9.19
N GLY A 489 -2.34 -26.77 9.14
CA GLY A 489 -2.93 -27.60 10.20
C GLY A 489 -2.08 -27.61 11.47
N GLU A 490 -0.77 -27.68 11.35
CA GLU A 490 0.16 -27.60 12.48
C GLU A 490 0.13 -26.23 13.15
N ILE A 491 0.09 -25.13 12.37
CA ILE A 491 -0.09 -23.77 12.89
C ILE A 491 -1.42 -23.68 13.67
N THR A 492 -2.50 -24.25 13.10
CA THR A 492 -3.81 -24.29 13.74
C THR A 492 -3.77 -25.01 15.08
N SER A 493 -2.98 -26.06 15.19
CA SER A 493 -2.83 -26.84 16.42
C SER A 493 -1.98 -26.12 17.48
N ALA A 494 -1.05 -25.27 17.04
CA ALA A 494 -0.15 -24.53 17.91
C ALA A 494 -0.75 -23.21 18.43
N GLU A 495 -1.68 -22.63 17.68
CA GLU A 495 -2.27 -21.33 18.01
C GLU A 495 -3.74 -21.45 18.43
N SER A 496 -4.08 -20.84 19.57
CA SER A 496 -5.47 -20.70 20.00
C SER A 496 -6.23 -19.70 19.12
N ASN A 497 -7.55 -19.84 19.05
CA ASN A 497 -8.47 -18.90 18.36
C ASN A 497 -8.51 -18.95 16.82
N ILE A 498 -7.82 -19.85 16.17
CA ILE A 498 -7.95 -20.03 14.71
C ILE A 498 -9.28 -20.73 14.39
N THR A 499 -9.57 -21.83 15.07
CA THR A 499 -10.77 -22.64 14.82
C THR A 499 -12.07 -21.97 15.26
N GLY A 500 -13.20 -22.51 14.81
CA GLY A 500 -14.54 -22.05 15.17
C GLY A 500 -15.22 -21.27 14.06
N LEU A 501 -16.30 -20.58 14.40
CA LEU A 501 -17.12 -19.86 13.44
C LEU A 501 -16.42 -18.57 12.99
N ARG A 502 -16.21 -18.42 11.68
CA ARG A 502 -15.58 -17.26 11.06
C ARG A 502 -16.33 -16.85 9.81
N PHE A 503 -16.31 -15.56 9.49
CA PHE A 503 -16.77 -15.04 8.20
C PHE A 503 -15.68 -15.27 7.16
N ILE A 504 -15.91 -16.19 6.22
CA ILE A 504 -14.94 -16.58 5.22
C ILE A 504 -15.62 -17.10 3.95
N GLY A 505 -14.95 -17.00 2.80
CA GLY A 505 -15.50 -17.46 1.52
C GLY A 505 -15.67 -18.96 1.44
N GLN A 506 -14.65 -19.71 1.86
CA GLN A 506 -14.67 -21.17 1.85
C GLN A 506 -13.92 -21.76 3.06
N SER A 507 -14.48 -22.80 3.66
CA SER A 507 -13.83 -23.63 4.67
C SER A 507 -14.10 -25.09 4.36
N ASP A 508 -13.05 -25.89 4.17
CA ASP A 508 -13.18 -27.26 3.68
C ASP A 508 -14.06 -27.33 2.40
N GLY A 509 -15.08 -28.20 2.38
CA GLY A 509 -16.05 -28.29 1.29
C GLY A 509 -17.19 -27.27 1.34
N LEU A 510 -17.25 -26.42 2.37
CA LEU A 510 -18.32 -25.43 2.53
C LEU A 510 -18.01 -24.17 1.73
N TYR A 511 -18.65 -24.05 0.58
CA TYR A 511 -18.48 -22.91 -0.33
C TYR A 511 -19.84 -22.46 -0.88
N ASP A 512 -20.20 -21.20 -0.60
CA ASP A 512 -21.46 -20.58 -1.03
C ASP A 512 -21.24 -19.27 -1.82
N THR A 513 -20.01 -19.04 -2.25
CA THR A 513 -19.59 -17.83 -2.99
C THR A 513 -19.73 -16.52 -2.21
N ALA A 514 -19.85 -16.58 -0.88
CA ALA A 514 -20.06 -15.41 -0.05
C ALA A 514 -19.22 -15.49 1.24
N PRO A 515 -18.85 -14.35 1.86
CA PRO A 515 -18.24 -14.31 3.17
C PRO A 515 -19.33 -14.52 4.23
N THR A 516 -19.72 -15.77 4.45
CA THR A 516 -20.73 -16.16 5.42
C THR A 516 -20.10 -16.91 6.59
N PRO A 517 -20.79 -17.03 7.74
CA PRO A 517 -20.27 -17.79 8.86
C PRO A 517 -20.04 -19.25 8.48
N LYS A 518 -18.78 -19.71 8.54
CA LYS A 518 -18.38 -21.09 8.32
C LYS A 518 -17.51 -21.58 9.47
N THR A 519 -17.62 -22.84 9.82
CA THR A 519 -16.74 -23.44 10.82
C THR A 519 -15.37 -23.68 10.21
N VAL A 520 -14.36 -23.03 10.77
CA VAL A 520 -12.96 -23.22 10.43
C VAL A 520 -12.39 -24.33 11.29
N THR A 521 -11.80 -25.34 10.66
CA THR A 521 -11.16 -26.50 11.29
C THR A 521 -9.64 -26.45 11.17
N SER A 522 -9.14 -25.83 10.10
CA SER A 522 -7.71 -25.72 9.80
C SER A 522 -7.43 -24.49 8.97
N LEU A 523 -6.34 -23.79 9.32
CA LEU A 523 -5.81 -22.67 8.54
C LEU A 523 -5.45 -23.10 7.10
N GLY A 524 -4.99 -24.33 6.93
CA GLY A 524 -4.63 -24.88 5.62
C GLY A 524 -5.81 -25.21 4.70
N ARG A 525 -7.06 -25.05 5.18
CA ARG A 525 -8.29 -25.44 4.44
C ARG A 525 -9.28 -24.30 4.27
N ILE A 526 -8.82 -23.07 4.37
CA ILE A 526 -9.65 -21.88 4.22
C ILE A 526 -9.13 -20.98 3.11
N ARG A 527 -10.06 -20.35 2.39
CA ARG A 527 -9.78 -19.30 1.42
C ARG A 527 -10.96 -18.34 1.27
N GLY A 528 -10.72 -17.23 0.58
CA GLY A 528 -11.69 -16.15 0.45
C GLY A 528 -11.79 -15.34 1.72
N LEU A 529 -10.69 -14.67 2.08
CA LEU A 529 -10.57 -13.90 3.31
C LEU A 529 -11.52 -12.71 3.29
N ALA A 530 -12.42 -12.67 4.27
CA ALA A 530 -13.34 -11.55 4.46
C ALA A 530 -12.60 -10.36 5.16
N PRO A 531 -13.11 -9.14 5.01
CA PRO A 531 -14.36 -8.78 4.33
C PRO A 531 -14.21 -8.41 2.86
N GLU A 532 -12.99 -8.19 2.38
CA GLU A 532 -12.79 -7.43 1.15
C GLU A 532 -13.13 -8.22 -0.11
N GLU A 533 -12.56 -9.39 -0.32
CA GLU A 533 -12.62 -10.03 -1.63
C GLU A 533 -12.79 -11.55 -1.54
N PRO A 534 -13.93 -12.05 -1.03
CA PRO A 534 -14.10 -13.49 -0.82
C PRO A 534 -14.02 -14.31 -2.10
N THR A 535 -14.32 -13.73 -3.26
CA THR A 535 -14.22 -14.42 -4.55
C THR A 535 -12.81 -14.46 -5.11
N LYS A 536 -11.90 -13.66 -4.59
CA LYS A 536 -10.49 -13.64 -4.98
C LYS A 536 -9.66 -14.72 -4.28
N GLN A 537 -10.29 -15.55 -3.46
CA GLN A 537 -9.73 -16.81 -2.98
C GLN A 537 -8.37 -16.68 -2.26
N GLY A 538 -8.12 -15.55 -1.59
CA GLY A 538 -6.92 -15.38 -0.78
C GLY A 538 -6.88 -16.37 0.37
N SER A 539 -5.70 -16.86 0.71
CA SER A 539 -5.46 -17.87 1.74
C SER A 539 -4.47 -17.39 2.80
N TYR A 540 -4.19 -18.23 3.79
CA TYR A 540 -3.11 -18.06 4.76
C TYR A 540 -1.88 -18.91 4.44
N TYR A 541 -1.72 -19.38 3.21
CA TYR A 541 -0.54 -20.15 2.81
C TYR A 541 0.75 -19.36 2.90
N SER A 542 0.68 -18.03 2.91
CA SER A 542 1.83 -17.19 3.26
C SER A 542 2.42 -17.52 4.64
N ALA A 543 1.58 -17.84 5.65
CA ALA A 543 2.05 -18.28 6.97
C ALA A 543 2.72 -19.66 6.89
N SER A 544 2.14 -20.59 6.14
CA SER A 544 2.74 -21.91 5.91
C SER A 544 4.09 -21.80 5.21
N MET A 545 4.21 -20.91 4.22
CA MET A 545 5.47 -20.67 3.52
C MET A 545 6.52 -20.02 4.42
N ALA A 546 6.14 -19.02 5.22
CA ALA A 546 7.06 -18.36 6.15
C ALA A 546 7.62 -19.36 7.18
N ARG A 547 6.75 -20.22 7.73
CA ARG A 547 7.18 -21.26 8.65
C ARG A 547 8.09 -22.28 7.99
N TYR A 548 7.73 -22.77 6.79
CA TYR A 548 8.56 -23.70 6.04
C TYR A 548 9.96 -23.14 5.79
N ALA A 549 10.06 -21.91 5.30
CA ALA A 549 11.34 -21.25 5.01
C ALA A 549 12.19 -21.03 6.27
N LYS A 550 11.55 -20.86 7.44
CA LYS A 550 12.23 -20.66 8.73
C LYS A 550 12.74 -21.96 9.36
N GLU A 551 11.99 -23.05 9.23
CA GLU A 551 12.24 -24.31 9.93
C GLU A 551 12.97 -25.36 9.06
N THR A 552 13.08 -25.12 7.74
CA THR A 552 13.68 -26.07 6.80
C THR A 552 15.05 -25.62 6.35
N ASP A 553 16.03 -26.52 6.40
CA ASP A 553 17.31 -26.31 5.71
C ASP A 553 17.07 -26.39 4.19
N LEU A 554 17.11 -25.25 3.53
CA LEU A 554 16.85 -25.14 2.09
C LEU A 554 18.04 -25.61 1.24
N ARG A 555 19.23 -25.78 1.84
CA ARG A 555 20.49 -26.01 1.13
C ARG A 555 21.33 -27.11 1.79
N THR A 556 20.82 -28.33 1.80
CA THR A 556 21.52 -29.50 2.36
C THR A 556 22.87 -29.79 1.66
N ASP A 557 23.13 -29.13 0.53
CA ASP A 557 24.42 -29.17 -0.19
C ASP A 557 25.48 -28.20 0.39
N LEU A 558 25.06 -27.28 1.26
CA LEU A 558 25.96 -26.32 1.93
C LEU A 558 26.20 -26.71 3.39
N LYS A 559 27.19 -26.09 4.01
CA LYS A 559 27.51 -26.31 5.42
C LYS A 559 26.58 -25.52 6.33
N GLY A 560 26.02 -26.15 7.35
CA GLY A 560 25.07 -25.56 8.30
C GLY A 560 23.65 -25.62 7.78
N GLU A 561 22.77 -24.83 8.35
CA GLU A 561 21.37 -24.75 7.95
C GLU A 561 21.12 -23.38 7.28
N GLN A 562 20.59 -23.41 6.07
CA GLN A 562 20.20 -22.21 5.34
C GLN A 562 18.68 -22.05 5.42
N THR A 563 18.25 -21.30 6.41
CA THR A 563 16.87 -20.91 6.64
C THR A 563 16.63 -19.45 6.26
N VAL A 564 15.37 -19.03 6.12
CA VAL A 564 15.02 -17.65 5.77
C VAL A 564 14.06 -17.08 6.82
N ASP A 565 14.43 -15.92 7.37
CA ASP A 565 13.54 -15.14 8.22
C ASP A 565 12.59 -14.28 7.38
N ASN A 566 11.33 -14.18 7.79
CA ASN A 566 10.33 -13.37 7.08
C ASN A 566 9.90 -12.18 7.95
N TYR A 567 10.08 -10.98 7.42
CA TYR A 567 9.59 -9.72 7.96
C TYR A 567 8.50 -9.18 7.04
N VAL A 568 7.39 -8.73 7.61
CA VAL A 568 6.22 -8.31 6.83
C VAL A 568 5.86 -6.87 7.14
N VAL A 569 5.70 -6.06 6.09
CA VAL A 569 5.02 -4.77 6.13
C VAL A 569 3.68 -4.95 5.45
N ALA A 570 2.64 -5.18 6.24
CA ALA A 570 1.28 -5.28 5.75
C ALA A 570 0.65 -3.87 5.70
N LEU A 571 0.21 -3.47 4.51
CA LEU A 571 -0.54 -2.23 4.35
C LEU A 571 -1.94 -2.44 4.93
N SER A 572 -2.38 -1.51 5.78
CA SER A 572 -3.69 -1.59 6.40
C SER A 572 -4.82 -1.58 5.36
N SER A 573 -5.91 -2.28 5.69
CA SER A 573 -7.13 -2.21 4.88
C SER A 573 -7.64 -0.77 4.81
N PRO A 574 -8.11 -0.32 3.64
CA PRO A 574 -8.82 0.96 3.53
C PRO A 574 -10.23 0.90 4.13
N LEU A 575 -10.74 -0.29 4.45
CA LEU A 575 -12.09 -0.44 4.97
C LEU A 575 -12.20 0.09 6.40
N PRO A 576 -13.22 0.89 6.68
CA PRO A 576 -13.48 1.35 8.03
C PRO A 576 -13.96 0.19 8.92
N LYS A 577 -13.51 0.20 10.15
CA LYS A 577 -14.02 -0.63 11.23
C LYS A 577 -14.84 0.24 12.17
N ILE A 578 -16.14 0.02 12.22
CA ILE A 578 -17.05 0.78 13.09
C ILE A 578 -17.35 -0.05 14.32
N GLU A 579 -16.98 0.43 15.48
CA GLU A 579 -17.25 -0.22 16.76
C GLU A 579 -18.30 0.56 17.55
N VAL A 580 -19.38 -0.10 17.91
CA VAL A 580 -20.48 0.49 18.66
C VAL A 580 -20.69 -0.28 19.95
N THR A 581 -20.55 0.41 21.07
CA THR A 581 -20.91 -0.17 22.37
C THR A 581 -22.41 -0.01 22.59
N THR A 582 -23.10 -1.13 22.73
CA THR A 582 -24.55 -1.14 23.00
C THR A 582 -24.85 -0.64 24.40
N LYS A 583 -26.11 -0.31 24.68
CA LYS A 583 -26.57 0.07 26.04
C LYS A 583 -26.32 -1.02 27.10
N SER A 584 -26.21 -2.27 26.68
CA SER A 584 -25.87 -3.41 27.56
C SER A 584 -24.35 -3.59 27.74
N GLY A 585 -23.50 -2.71 27.18
CA GLY A 585 -22.05 -2.78 27.30
C GLY A 585 -21.40 -3.77 26.33
N GLN A 586 -22.15 -4.35 25.39
CA GLN A 586 -21.59 -5.25 24.37
C GLN A 586 -20.99 -4.44 23.23
N LEU A 587 -19.80 -4.82 22.80
CA LEU A 587 -19.16 -4.27 21.61
C LEU A 587 -19.73 -4.95 20.36
N VAL A 588 -20.23 -4.16 19.42
CA VAL A 588 -20.65 -4.61 18.08
C VAL A 588 -19.72 -3.99 17.08
N THR A 589 -19.08 -4.83 16.28
CA THR A 589 -18.22 -4.39 15.19
C THR A 589 -18.99 -4.48 13.88
N ILE A 590 -19.05 -3.38 13.15
CA ILE A 590 -19.63 -3.28 11.81
C ILE A 590 -18.47 -3.12 10.84
N VAL A 591 -18.32 -4.06 9.91
CA VAL A 591 -17.33 -4.00 8.84
C VAL A 591 -18.10 -3.94 7.53
N PRO A 592 -18.14 -2.78 6.85
CA PRO A 592 -18.80 -2.67 5.56
C PRO A 592 -17.98 -3.38 4.50
N PHE A 593 -18.64 -4.09 3.61
CA PHE A 593 -18.04 -4.65 2.41
C PHE A 593 -19.02 -4.57 1.24
N ALA A 594 -18.46 -4.44 0.05
CA ALA A 594 -19.27 -4.29 -1.15
C ALA A 594 -19.60 -5.65 -1.77
N LYS A 595 -20.85 -5.79 -2.14
CA LYS A 595 -21.33 -6.87 -2.98
C LYS A 595 -22.12 -6.28 -4.14
N SER A 596 -21.63 -6.48 -5.35
CA SER A 596 -22.40 -6.11 -6.54
C SER A 596 -23.49 -7.13 -6.78
N VAL A 597 -24.75 -6.70 -6.75
CA VAL A 597 -25.93 -7.57 -6.90
C VAL A 597 -26.80 -7.17 -8.08
N SER A 598 -26.34 -6.24 -8.89
CA SER A 598 -27.04 -5.80 -10.10
C SER A 598 -26.10 -5.68 -11.27
N GLY A 599 -26.64 -5.62 -12.46
CA GLY A 599 -25.87 -5.60 -13.69
C GLY A 599 -26.04 -6.90 -14.46
N MET A 600 -25.28 -7.09 -15.51
CA MET A 600 -25.45 -8.13 -16.51
C MET A 600 -25.42 -9.55 -15.93
N SER A 601 -26.57 -10.07 -15.53
CA SER A 601 -26.77 -11.43 -15.02
C SER A 601 -26.26 -11.73 -13.60
N ILE A 602 -25.88 -10.73 -12.83
CA ILE A 602 -25.52 -10.92 -11.42
C ILE A 602 -26.79 -11.21 -10.62
N SER A 603 -26.74 -12.25 -9.81
CA SER A 603 -27.85 -12.69 -8.97
C SER A 603 -27.47 -12.66 -7.50
N ALA A 604 -28.21 -11.89 -6.71
CA ALA A 604 -28.06 -11.88 -5.25
C ALA A 604 -28.24 -13.28 -4.61
N LYS A 605 -29.08 -14.12 -5.21
CA LYS A 605 -29.34 -15.48 -4.73
C LYS A 605 -28.17 -16.42 -4.97
N LYS A 606 -27.37 -16.16 -6.01
CA LYS A 606 -26.16 -16.96 -6.31
C LYS A 606 -24.93 -16.44 -5.59
N GLY A 607 -25.00 -15.26 -4.96
CA GLY A 607 -23.84 -14.67 -4.34
C GLY A 607 -22.75 -14.25 -5.32
N ASP A 608 -23.11 -13.97 -6.59
CA ASP A 608 -22.15 -13.48 -7.58
C ASP A 608 -21.62 -12.13 -7.14
N PHE A 609 -20.30 -11.99 -7.10
CA PHE A 609 -19.60 -10.79 -6.70
C PHE A 609 -18.85 -10.20 -7.87
N GLN A 610 -18.75 -8.91 -7.89
CA GLN A 610 -17.85 -8.22 -8.78
C GLN A 610 -16.43 -8.30 -8.19
N PRO A 611 -15.46 -8.91 -8.88
CA PRO A 611 -14.17 -9.22 -8.27
C PRO A 611 -13.26 -8.00 -8.09
N THR A 612 -13.64 -6.86 -8.64
CA THR A 612 -12.80 -5.65 -8.67
C THR A 612 -13.24 -4.58 -7.69
N ASN A 613 -14.41 -4.70 -7.09
CA ASN A 613 -14.96 -3.62 -6.30
C ASN A 613 -14.67 -3.78 -4.83
N GLN A 614 -13.94 -2.84 -4.33
CA GLN A 614 -13.64 -2.64 -2.93
C GLN A 614 -14.25 -1.32 -2.48
N ILE A 615 -14.76 -1.27 -1.26
CA ILE A 615 -15.12 0.00 -0.65
C ILE A 615 -13.81 0.76 -0.38
N VAL A 616 -13.61 1.86 -1.08
CA VAL A 616 -12.43 2.71 -0.91
C VAL A 616 -12.71 3.90 -0.01
N ASP A 617 -14.00 4.26 0.10
CA ASP A 617 -14.45 5.35 0.94
C ASP A 617 -15.93 5.23 1.25
N PHE A 618 -16.39 5.80 2.37
CA PHE A 618 -17.81 5.91 2.66
C PHE A 618 -18.09 7.18 3.46
N TYR A 619 -19.24 7.76 3.21
CA TYR A 619 -19.72 8.94 3.92
C TYR A 619 -21.07 8.64 4.55
N VAL A 620 -21.28 9.11 5.77
CA VAL A 620 -22.61 9.14 6.37
C VAL A 620 -23.31 10.39 5.85
N GLU A 621 -24.16 10.23 4.87
CA GLU A 621 -24.90 11.33 4.27
C GLU A 621 -26.01 11.82 5.20
N LYS A 622 -26.67 10.89 5.87
CA LYS A 622 -27.83 11.19 6.71
C LYS A 622 -28.03 10.15 7.79
N ILE A 623 -28.35 10.61 8.98
CA ILE A 623 -28.86 9.78 10.07
C ILE A 623 -30.32 10.19 10.28
N ALA A 624 -31.23 9.24 10.07
CA ALA A 624 -32.65 9.41 10.31
C ALA A 624 -33.03 8.89 11.70
N ASN A 625 -34.20 9.32 12.17
CA ASN A 625 -34.73 8.94 13.50
C ASN A 625 -33.85 9.34 14.68
N SER A 626 -32.94 10.28 14.50
CA SER A 626 -32.15 10.86 15.60
C SER A 626 -32.98 11.72 16.55
N GLY A 627 -34.19 12.04 16.18
CA GLY A 627 -35.18 12.74 16.96
C GLY A 627 -36.49 11.96 17.06
N LYS A 628 -37.56 12.49 16.57
CA LYS A 628 -38.87 11.85 16.52
C LYS A 628 -39.46 11.75 15.12
N THR A 629 -38.69 12.12 14.12
CA THR A 629 -39.15 12.16 12.74
C THR A 629 -38.55 10.99 12.00
N ASP A 630 -39.38 10.06 11.63
CA ASP A 630 -39.01 8.96 10.74
C ASP A 630 -38.99 9.48 9.31
N VAL A 631 -37.91 9.26 8.60
CA VAL A 631 -37.77 9.68 7.19
C VAL A 631 -38.57 8.77 6.28
N ASP A 632 -38.72 7.52 6.66
CA ASP A 632 -39.55 6.54 5.99
C ASP A 632 -40.29 5.69 7.01
N SER A 633 -41.48 6.15 7.40
CA SER A 633 -42.32 5.49 8.39
C SER A 633 -42.79 4.10 7.94
N SER A 634 -42.79 3.81 6.66
CA SER A 634 -43.17 2.50 6.14
C SER A 634 -42.11 1.43 6.35
N VAL A 635 -40.85 1.84 6.46
CA VAL A 635 -39.69 0.94 6.58
C VAL A 635 -39.08 0.99 8.00
N ASN A 636 -39.12 2.14 8.65
CA ASN A 636 -38.30 2.42 9.83
C ASN A 636 -39.06 2.69 11.12
N SER A 637 -40.35 2.46 11.21
CA SER A 637 -41.21 2.80 12.36
C SER A 637 -40.48 2.78 13.73
N GLY A 638 -39.87 3.92 14.10
CA GLY A 638 -39.14 4.09 15.36
C GLY A 638 -37.74 3.48 15.41
N ARG A 639 -37.16 3.02 14.32
CA ARG A 639 -35.78 2.54 14.24
C ARG A 639 -34.86 3.64 13.70
N TYR A 640 -33.59 3.61 14.16
CA TYR A 640 -32.55 4.43 13.56
C TYR A 640 -32.22 3.89 12.17
N SER A 641 -32.11 4.77 11.19
CA SER A 641 -31.56 4.47 9.87
C SER A 641 -30.49 5.49 9.52
N ALA A 642 -29.52 5.05 8.76
CA ALA A 642 -28.48 5.91 8.22
C ALA A 642 -28.38 5.67 6.70
N GLU A 643 -28.23 6.74 5.96
CA GLU A 643 -27.91 6.70 4.53
C GLU A 643 -26.41 6.92 4.40
N PHE A 644 -25.77 6.01 3.68
CA PHE A 644 -24.34 6.04 3.44
C PHE A 644 -24.09 6.25 1.96
N GLN A 645 -23.13 7.09 1.64
CA GLN A 645 -22.51 7.09 0.33
C GLN A 645 -21.28 6.24 0.40
N ILE A 646 -21.15 5.34 -0.53
CA ILE A 646 -20.06 4.38 -0.57
C ILE A 646 -19.41 4.45 -1.94
N ASN A 647 -18.11 4.67 -1.96
CA ASN A 647 -17.30 4.58 -3.15
C ASN A 647 -16.64 3.19 -3.19
N PHE A 648 -16.77 2.50 -4.32
CA PHE A 648 -16.31 1.13 -4.48
C PHE A 648 -15.03 1.11 -5.29
#